data_fa47b8feefc98d514c8f42d1b53ce593
#
_entry.id   fa47b8feefc98d514c8f42d1b53ce593
#
_cell.length_a   1.000
_cell.length_b   1.000
_cell.length_c   1.000
_cell.angle_alpha   90.00
_cell.angle_beta   90.00
_cell.angle_gamma   90.00
#
_symmetry.space_group_name_H-M   'P 1'
#
loop_
_entity.id
_entity.type
_entity.pdbx_description
1 polymer ?
#
loop_
_entity_poly.entity_id
_entity_poly.type
_entity_poly.pdbx_seq_one_letter_code
_entity_poly.pdbx_strand_id
1 'polypeptide(L)'
;MANAQQMANAIRALAMDAVQQANSGHPGAPMGMADMAVALWGQHLSHNPVNPHWANRDRFVLSNGHGSMLIYALLHLTGYDLPLQELKNFRQLHSKTAGHPEVGITPGVETTTGPLGQGITNAVGMALAEKLLANEFNRDGHAVVDHHTYAFLGDGCVMEGISHEACALAGAWKLNKLIALYDDNGISIDGQIAPWFVDDVSQRFNAYQWNVIGPIDGHNPDKVAQAIAQAKLETQRPTLIICKTHIGKGSPNRANTAKAHGEPLGADEIALTRAALGWEHGPFEIPAEVYADWDAKAAGSAREAEWSERFAAYQAAHPELAAEFVRRMAGDLPKHFAQVAVDTVVAAHTKQETVASRKASQLALEAFTAALPELLGGSADLTGSNLTNTKSTPNLRFDAQGAVVKTEEGVGGRHINYGVREFGMAAIMNGVALHGGFIPYGGTFLTFSDYSRNAIRMAALMKQRVIHVFTHDSIGLGEDGPTHQSIEHAASLRLIPGLDVWRPADTTETAVAWSVALSNRDKPTALLLSRQNLAYAPKKDLGDISRGAYILSEPKDVGLKKKAQAVIIATGSEVQLALSAQKLLAEKKIAVRVVSMPSTTTFDREDVKYKKLVLPAGLPRIAVEMGVTDGWWKYGCAAVVGIDCYGESAPAGVLFKHFGFTAENVADTVRAALQRKR
;
A
#
# COMPACT_ATOMS: atom_id res chain seq x y z
N MET A 1 43.19 4.15 -1.94
CA MET A 1 41.87 4.19 -1.27
C MET A 1 41.40 5.63 -1.25
N ALA A 2 40.18 5.87 -1.71
CA ALA A 2 39.52 7.17 -1.60
C ALA A 2 39.22 7.48 -0.12
N ASN A 3 39.21 8.75 0.28
CA ASN A 3 38.75 9.13 1.59
C ASN A 3 37.22 9.34 1.60
N ALA A 4 36.62 9.41 2.78
CA ALA A 4 35.18 9.61 2.94
C ALA A 4 34.65 10.86 2.20
N GLN A 5 35.46 11.92 2.12
CA GLN A 5 35.13 13.13 1.37
C GLN A 5 35.04 12.89 -0.14
N GLN A 6 35.96 12.12 -0.71
CA GLN A 6 35.93 11.76 -2.14
C GLN A 6 34.73 10.85 -2.44
N MET A 7 34.41 9.93 -1.56
CA MET A 7 33.22 9.08 -1.67
C MET A 7 31.92 9.92 -1.66
N ALA A 8 31.80 10.88 -0.76
CA ALA A 8 30.67 11.79 -0.70
C ALA A 8 30.60 12.72 -1.92
N ASN A 9 31.75 13.20 -2.41
CA ASN A 9 31.82 14.08 -3.57
C ASN A 9 31.43 13.36 -4.87
N ALA A 10 31.64 12.04 -4.97
CA ALA A 10 31.13 11.25 -6.10
C ALA A 10 29.60 11.28 -6.16
N ILE A 11 28.91 11.13 -5.00
CA ILE A 11 27.45 11.26 -4.92
C ILE A 11 27.01 12.66 -5.34
N ARG A 12 27.67 13.72 -4.82
CA ARG A 12 27.36 15.11 -5.15
C ARG A 12 27.53 15.38 -6.64
N ALA A 13 28.63 14.90 -7.23
CA ALA A 13 28.94 15.05 -8.67
C ALA A 13 27.86 14.37 -9.52
N LEU A 14 27.57 13.09 -9.27
CA LEU A 14 26.54 12.36 -10.01
C LEU A 14 25.17 13.01 -9.89
N ALA A 15 24.81 13.51 -8.71
CA ALA A 15 23.52 14.15 -8.48
C ALA A 15 23.39 15.47 -9.26
N MET A 16 24.37 16.36 -9.16
CA MET A 16 24.31 17.63 -9.90
C MET A 16 24.39 17.44 -11.41
N ASP A 17 25.20 16.48 -11.90
CA ASP A 17 25.35 16.21 -13.32
C ASP A 17 24.06 15.63 -13.93
N ALA A 18 23.45 14.64 -13.29
CA ALA A 18 22.22 14.02 -13.77
C ALA A 18 21.04 15.01 -13.77
N VAL A 19 20.90 15.80 -12.71
CA VAL A 19 19.85 16.83 -12.63
C VAL A 19 20.08 17.92 -13.68
N GLN A 20 21.34 18.34 -13.90
CA GLN A 20 21.67 19.33 -14.92
C GLN A 20 21.40 18.80 -16.32
N GLN A 21 21.80 17.55 -16.62
CA GLN A 21 21.58 16.93 -17.94
C GLN A 21 20.09 16.76 -18.23
N ALA A 22 19.30 16.35 -17.24
CA ALA A 22 17.85 16.24 -17.36
C ALA A 22 17.14 17.61 -17.39
N ASN A 23 17.83 18.68 -17.04
CA ASN A 23 17.29 20.02 -16.80
C ASN A 23 16.05 19.99 -15.86
N SER A 24 16.03 19.05 -14.94
CA SER A 24 14.90 18.79 -14.02
C SER A 24 15.34 17.90 -12.87
N GLY A 25 14.97 18.23 -11.65
CA GLY A 25 15.24 17.41 -10.48
C GLY A 25 15.65 18.22 -9.26
N HIS A 26 16.06 17.50 -8.21
CA HIS A 26 16.34 18.04 -6.90
C HIS A 26 17.78 17.68 -6.47
N PRO A 27 18.79 18.53 -6.78
CA PRO A 27 20.18 18.21 -6.50
C PRO A 27 20.56 18.45 -5.03
N GLY A 28 19.87 19.35 -4.34
CA GLY A 28 20.29 19.85 -3.04
C GLY A 28 20.25 18.84 -1.92
N ALA A 29 19.17 18.06 -1.79
CA ALA A 29 19.06 17.02 -0.79
C ALA A 29 20.10 15.89 -0.98
N PRO A 30 20.34 15.33 -2.17
CA PRO A 30 21.45 14.40 -2.40
C PRO A 30 22.82 14.96 -2.04
N MET A 31 23.07 16.22 -2.35
CA MET A 31 24.35 16.87 -2.01
C MET A 31 24.52 17.07 -0.50
N GLY A 32 23.42 17.39 0.21
CA GLY A 32 23.40 17.58 1.66
C GLY A 32 23.60 16.27 2.42
N MET A 33 22.93 15.20 2.00
CA MET A 33 22.93 13.89 2.68
C MET A 33 24.09 12.98 2.27
N ALA A 34 24.98 13.40 1.37
CA ALA A 34 26.04 12.54 0.85
C ALA A 34 26.96 11.97 1.95
N ASP A 35 27.31 12.78 2.96
CA ASP A 35 28.17 12.35 4.06
C ASP A 35 27.46 11.34 4.98
N MET A 36 26.16 11.54 5.22
CA MET A 36 25.32 10.59 5.96
C MET A 36 25.24 9.24 5.22
N ALA A 37 25.13 9.28 3.89
CA ALA A 37 25.08 8.10 3.05
C ALA A 37 26.40 7.33 3.05
N VAL A 38 27.56 8.02 3.05
CA VAL A 38 28.88 7.38 3.20
C VAL A 38 28.94 6.60 4.51
N ALA A 39 28.49 7.20 5.63
CA ALA A 39 28.46 6.52 6.92
C ALA A 39 27.57 5.27 6.91
N LEU A 40 26.35 5.37 6.40
CA LEU A 40 25.40 4.24 6.41
C LEU A 40 25.82 3.16 5.41
N TRP A 41 25.95 3.50 4.14
CA TRP A 41 26.15 2.52 3.07
C TRP A 41 27.58 1.96 3.03
N GLY A 42 28.57 2.76 3.42
CA GLY A 42 29.96 2.34 3.47
C GLY A 42 30.33 1.49 4.68
N GLN A 43 29.59 1.61 5.81
CA GLN A 43 30.02 0.99 7.08
C GLN A 43 28.97 0.13 7.79
N HIS A 44 27.67 0.41 7.62
CA HIS A 44 26.64 -0.20 8.46
C HIS A 44 25.59 -1.03 7.70
N LEU A 45 25.22 -0.63 6.48
CA LEU A 45 24.17 -1.28 5.72
C LEU A 45 24.57 -2.69 5.28
N SER A 46 23.79 -3.67 5.67
CA SER A 46 23.97 -5.07 5.25
C SER A 46 23.12 -5.33 4.00
N HIS A 47 23.76 -5.29 2.83
CA HIS A 47 23.10 -5.49 1.55
C HIS A 47 23.98 -6.29 0.59
N ASN A 48 23.40 -6.88 -0.46
CA ASN A 48 24.12 -7.54 -1.53
C ASN A 48 23.69 -7.00 -2.91
N PRO A 49 24.53 -6.20 -3.59
CA PRO A 49 24.23 -5.70 -4.93
C PRO A 49 23.98 -6.79 -5.97
N VAL A 50 24.60 -7.98 -5.80
CA VAL A 50 24.46 -9.12 -6.71
C VAL A 50 23.10 -9.81 -6.52
N ASN A 51 22.54 -9.79 -5.29
CA ASN A 51 21.21 -10.29 -4.98
C ASN A 51 20.38 -9.25 -4.20
N PRO A 52 19.74 -8.29 -4.88
CA PRO A 52 18.92 -7.26 -4.21
C PRO A 52 17.68 -7.81 -3.51
N HIS A 53 17.38 -9.10 -3.67
CA HIS A 53 16.24 -9.78 -3.04
C HIS A 53 16.62 -10.71 -1.87
N TRP A 54 17.89 -10.70 -1.43
CA TRP A 54 18.31 -11.44 -0.26
C TRP A 54 17.37 -11.20 0.93
N ALA A 55 16.82 -12.27 1.51
CA ALA A 55 15.73 -12.16 2.48
C ALA A 55 16.13 -11.37 3.75
N ASN A 56 17.36 -11.55 4.24
CA ASN A 56 17.86 -10.92 5.47
C ASN A 56 18.72 -9.67 5.23
N ARG A 57 18.59 -9.02 4.04
CA ARG A 57 19.22 -7.72 3.81
C ARG A 57 18.59 -6.64 4.67
N ASP A 58 19.35 -5.63 5.06
CA ASP A 58 18.78 -4.40 5.60
C ASP A 58 17.91 -3.70 4.54
N ARG A 59 16.89 -2.98 4.99
CA ARG A 59 16.02 -2.18 4.13
C ARG A 59 16.42 -0.72 4.22
N PHE A 60 16.65 -0.09 3.08
CA PHE A 60 16.89 1.34 3.00
C PHE A 60 15.74 2.06 2.32
N VAL A 61 15.17 3.04 3.00
CA VAL A 61 14.05 3.87 2.50
C VAL A 61 14.48 5.33 2.42
N LEU A 62 14.47 5.88 1.22
CA LEU A 62 14.61 7.32 1.01
C LEU A 62 13.21 7.95 1.07
N SER A 63 12.78 8.40 2.27
CA SER A 63 11.44 8.95 2.49
C SER A 63 11.25 10.31 1.80
N ASN A 64 12.30 11.14 1.73
CA ASN A 64 12.34 12.35 0.92
C ASN A 64 12.71 12.00 -0.53
N GLY A 65 11.81 11.25 -1.19
CA GLY A 65 12.03 10.65 -2.51
C GLY A 65 12.31 11.61 -3.66
N HIS A 66 12.05 12.92 -3.48
CA HIS A 66 12.48 13.94 -4.42
C HIS A 66 14.01 14.01 -4.57
N GLY A 67 14.76 13.66 -3.51
CA GLY A 67 16.21 13.47 -3.55
C GLY A 67 16.68 12.18 -4.22
N SER A 68 15.95 11.66 -5.20
CA SER A 68 16.12 10.35 -5.82
C SER A 68 17.55 10.07 -6.36
N MET A 69 18.26 11.10 -6.80
CA MET A 69 19.64 10.92 -7.27
C MET A 69 20.60 10.45 -6.17
N LEU A 70 20.26 10.63 -4.89
CA LEU A 70 21.03 10.03 -3.78
C LEU A 70 21.03 8.51 -3.89
N ILE A 71 19.84 7.90 -3.89
CA ILE A 71 19.74 6.43 -3.95
C ILE A 71 20.26 5.88 -5.29
N TYR A 72 20.03 6.57 -6.42
CA TYR A 72 20.53 6.12 -7.70
C TYR A 72 22.07 6.15 -7.77
N ALA A 73 22.70 7.21 -7.25
CA ALA A 73 24.15 7.28 -7.15
C ALA A 73 24.70 6.14 -6.26
N LEU A 74 24.07 5.89 -5.11
CA LEU A 74 24.47 4.83 -4.19
C LEU A 74 24.34 3.44 -4.83
N LEU A 75 23.20 3.15 -5.46
CA LEU A 75 22.99 1.87 -6.13
C LEU A 75 24.00 1.64 -7.26
N HIS A 76 24.28 2.69 -8.06
CA HIS A 76 25.30 2.63 -9.09
C HIS A 76 26.70 2.36 -8.53
N LEU A 77 27.12 3.18 -7.57
CA LEU A 77 28.47 3.12 -7.00
C LEU A 77 28.73 1.82 -6.26
N THR A 78 27.74 1.29 -5.53
CA THR A 78 27.87 0.04 -4.77
C THR A 78 27.77 -1.23 -5.61
N GLY A 79 27.42 -1.10 -6.92
CA GLY A 79 27.51 -2.19 -7.89
C GLY A 79 26.22 -2.96 -8.15
N TYR A 80 25.05 -2.37 -7.86
CA TYR A 80 23.78 -2.90 -8.36
C TYR A 80 23.70 -2.82 -9.89
N ASP A 81 22.76 -3.55 -10.51
CA ASP A 81 22.50 -3.48 -11.96
C ASP A 81 21.85 -2.14 -12.36
N LEU A 82 22.60 -1.08 -12.14
CA LEU A 82 22.25 0.29 -12.51
C LEU A 82 23.46 0.97 -13.16
N PRO A 83 23.68 0.75 -14.46
CA PRO A 83 24.85 1.31 -15.16
C PRO A 83 24.79 2.84 -15.24
N LEU A 84 25.95 3.48 -15.39
CA LEU A 84 26.10 4.94 -15.49
C LEU A 84 25.20 5.57 -16.55
N GLN A 85 24.92 4.83 -17.63
CA GLN A 85 24.03 5.31 -18.69
C GLN A 85 22.60 5.56 -18.17
N GLU A 86 22.14 4.79 -17.21
CA GLU A 86 20.82 5.03 -16.58
C GLU A 86 20.81 6.34 -15.76
N LEU A 87 21.92 6.68 -15.09
CA LEU A 87 22.05 7.96 -14.39
C LEU A 87 22.07 9.13 -15.38
N LYS A 88 22.73 8.96 -16.54
CA LYS A 88 22.69 9.94 -17.64
C LYS A 88 21.29 10.09 -18.23
N ASN A 89 20.48 9.03 -18.17
CA ASN A 89 19.10 9.02 -18.62
C ASN A 89 18.11 9.38 -17.51
N PHE A 90 18.55 10.05 -16.45
CA PHE A 90 17.67 10.47 -15.35
C PHE A 90 16.43 11.19 -15.86
N ARG A 91 15.25 10.77 -15.39
CA ARG A 91 13.93 11.31 -15.80
C ARG A 91 13.59 11.16 -17.29
N GLN A 92 14.27 10.27 -18.01
CA GLN A 92 13.91 9.98 -19.39
C GLN A 92 12.93 8.80 -19.48
N LEU A 93 12.16 8.74 -20.56
CA LEU A 93 11.19 7.68 -20.79
C LEU A 93 11.88 6.29 -20.80
N HIS A 94 11.34 5.35 -20.05
CA HIS A 94 11.84 3.97 -19.88
C HIS A 94 13.19 3.82 -19.16
N SER A 95 13.75 4.88 -18.60
CA SER A 95 14.95 4.80 -17.77
C SER A 95 14.65 4.12 -16.42
N LYS A 96 15.64 3.42 -15.86
CA LYS A 96 15.59 2.88 -14.51
C LYS A 96 15.68 3.96 -13.42
N THR A 97 15.94 5.22 -13.79
CA THR A 97 16.10 6.36 -12.89
C THR A 97 14.97 7.36 -13.05
N ALA A 98 13.78 6.95 -12.63
CA ALA A 98 12.59 7.79 -12.60
C ALA A 98 12.78 9.04 -11.73
N GLY A 99 11.90 10.04 -11.87
CA GLY A 99 11.97 11.28 -11.10
C GLY A 99 11.94 11.09 -9.58
N HIS A 100 11.31 10.02 -9.12
CA HIS A 100 11.28 9.56 -7.73
C HIS A 100 11.56 8.04 -7.73
N PRO A 101 12.09 7.45 -6.65
CA PRO A 101 12.38 6.02 -6.59
C PRO A 101 11.13 5.18 -6.82
N GLU A 102 11.21 4.17 -7.68
CA GLU A 102 10.12 3.25 -7.97
C GLU A 102 10.54 1.80 -7.73
N VAL A 103 9.85 1.12 -6.81
CA VAL A 103 10.05 -0.30 -6.55
C VAL A 103 9.66 -1.13 -7.78
N GLY A 104 10.47 -2.15 -8.09
CA GLY A 104 10.28 -2.99 -9.27
C GLY A 104 10.79 -2.40 -10.59
N ILE A 105 11.26 -1.15 -10.61
CA ILE A 105 11.90 -0.51 -11.74
C ILE A 105 13.42 -0.45 -11.54
N THR A 106 13.86 0.08 -10.40
CA THR A 106 15.29 0.20 -10.06
C THR A 106 15.68 -0.92 -9.10
N PRO A 107 16.63 -1.80 -9.44
CA PRO A 107 17.13 -2.83 -8.51
C PRO A 107 17.65 -2.20 -7.22
N GLY A 108 17.25 -2.72 -6.07
CA GLY A 108 17.65 -2.22 -4.75
C GLY A 108 16.77 -1.10 -4.17
N VAL A 109 15.78 -0.62 -4.90
CA VAL A 109 14.74 0.28 -4.35
C VAL A 109 13.68 -0.54 -3.63
N GLU A 110 13.50 -0.29 -2.33
CA GLU A 110 12.60 -1.07 -1.45
C GLU A 110 11.13 -0.58 -1.48
N THR A 111 10.92 0.69 -1.81
CA THR A 111 9.58 1.27 -1.91
C THR A 111 9.54 2.46 -2.86
N THR A 112 8.41 2.70 -3.48
CA THR A 112 8.16 3.92 -4.26
C THR A 112 7.87 5.07 -3.31
N THR A 113 8.67 6.14 -3.41
CA THR A 113 8.51 7.35 -2.62
C THR A 113 8.31 8.57 -3.52
N GLY A 114 8.10 9.74 -2.92
CA GLY A 114 7.75 10.98 -3.62
C GLY A 114 6.65 11.72 -2.88
N PRO A 115 5.48 11.09 -2.58
CA PRO A 115 4.56 11.62 -1.58
C PRO A 115 5.21 11.57 -0.20
N LEU A 116 5.54 12.75 0.36
CA LEU A 116 6.27 12.88 1.62
C LEU A 116 5.51 12.21 2.79
N GLY A 117 6.23 11.71 3.78
CA GLY A 117 5.67 11.00 4.94
C GLY A 117 5.34 9.53 4.70
N GLN A 118 5.05 9.10 3.46
CA GLN A 118 4.74 7.70 3.21
C GLN A 118 5.97 6.78 3.26
N GLY A 119 7.15 7.27 2.88
CA GLY A 119 8.38 6.47 2.95
C GLY A 119 8.71 6.02 4.38
N ILE A 120 8.76 6.95 5.34
CA ILE A 120 8.97 6.60 6.76
C ILE A 120 7.84 5.70 7.29
N THR A 121 6.61 5.89 6.83
CA THR A 121 5.47 5.03 7.20
C THR A 121 5.63 3.61 6.64
N ASN A 122 6.11 3.46 5.39
CA ASN A 122 6.45 2.14 4.86
C ASN A 122 7.61 1.50 5.64
N ALA A 123 8.62 2.28 6.04
CA ALA A 123 9.71 1.79 6.88
C ALA A 123 9.21 1.25 8.24
N VAL A 124 8.21 1.91 8.85
CA VAL A 124 7.52 1.39 10.06
C VAL A 124 6.87 0.03 9.76
N GLY A 125 6.21 -0.12 8.63
CA GLY A 125 5.62 -1.40 8.20
C GLY A 125 6.66 -2.49 7.97
N MET A 126 7.79 -2.15 7.35
CA MET A 126 8.92 -3.09 7.14
C MET A 126 9.54 -3.55 8.47
N ALA A 127 9.78 -2.63 9.38
CA ALA A 127 10.33 -2.96 10.71
C ALA A 127 9.36 -3.78 11.56
N LEU A 128 8.05 -3.55 11.43
CA LEU A 128 7.03 -4.38 12.05
C LEU A 128 7.05 -5.81 11.48
N ALA A 129 7.13 -5.94 10.16
CA ALA A 129 7.19 -7.25 9.51
C ALA A 129 8.44 -8.03 9.92
N GLU A 130 9.61 -7.38 9.98
CA GLU A 130 10.84 -7.98 10.51
C GLU A 130 10.63 -8.53 11.92
N LYS A 131 10.11 -7.69 12.82
CA LYS A 131 9.92 -8.06 14.23
C LYS A 131 8.97 -9.26 14.40
N LEU A 132 7.89 -9.32 13.61
CA LEU A 132 6.94 -10.42 13.65
C LEU A 132 7.54 -11.71 13.06
N LEU A 133 8.26 -11.63 11.93
CA LEU A 133 8.93 -12.77 11.33
C LEU A 133 10.05 -13.30 12.25
N ALA A 134 10.84 -12.41 12.88
CA ALA A 134 11.85 -12.80 13.84
C ALA A 134 11.26 -13.57 15.04
N ASN A 135 10.12 -13.07 15.58
CA ASN A 135 9.41 -13.75 16.66
C ASN A 135 8.89 -15.15 16.23
N GLU A 136 8.47 -15.29 14.98
CA GLU A 136 7.89 -16.54 14.49
C GLU A 136 8.94 -17.57 14.07
N PHE A 137 9.99 -17.14 13.37
CA PHE A 137 10.93 -18.04 12.73
C PHE A 137 12.27 -18.22 13.45
N ASN A 138 12.76 -17.22 14.20
CA ASN A 138 14.03 -17.39 14.91
C ASN A 138 13.95 -18.45 16.00
N ARG A 139 15.03 -19.20 16.17
CA ARG A 139 15.20 -20.22 17.21
C ARG A 139 16.59 -20.04 17.85
N ASP A 140 16.79 -20.58 19.03
CA ASP A 140 18.06 -20.53 19.72
C ASP A 140 19.19 -21.05 18.83
N GLY A 141 20.25 -20.24 18.68
CA GLY A 141 21.36 -20.50 17.76
C GLY A 141 21.06 -20.25 16.27
N HIS A 142 19.84 -19.92 15.90
CA HIS A 142 19.42 -19.74 14.51
C HIS A 142 18.61 -18.44 14.31
N ALA A 143 19.29 -17.29 14.33
CA ALA A 143 18.68 -16.00 13.96
C ALA A 143 18.65 -15.86 12.42
N VAL A 144 17.55 -16.28 11.79
CA VAL A 144 17.36 -16.25 10.33
C VAL A 144 16.72 -14.95 9.85
N VAL A 145 16.07 -14.21 10.75
CA VAL A 145 15.52 -12.87 10.52
C VAL A 145 16.17 -11.91 11.50
N ASP A 146 17.12 -11.11 11.02
CA ASP A 146 17.88 -10.19 11.86
C ASP A 146 18.47 -9.05 11.02
N HIS A 147 17.61 -8.13 10.58
CA HIS A 147 18.01 -7.00 9.77
C HIS A 147 17.34 -5.71 10.24
N HIS A 148 17.95 -4.59 9.89
CA HIS A 148 17.45 -3.27 10.23
C HIS A 148 16.66 -2.66 9.07
N THR A 149 15.80 -1.72 9.40
CA THR A 149 15.20 -0.81 8.44
C THR A 149 15.75 0.59 8.70
N TYR A 150 16.41 1.15 7.69
CA TYR A 150 16.93 2.52 7.73
C TYR A 150 16.07 3.43 6.86
N ALA A 151 15.77 4.63 7.36
CA ALA A 151 15.04 5.64 6.61
C ALA A 151 15.77 6.98 6.63
N PHE A 152 16.00 7.59 5.47
CA PHE A 152 16.37 8.99 5.38
C PHE A 152 15.13 9.83 5.17
N LEU A 153 14.97 10.91 5.93
CA LEU A 153 13.83 11.82 5.87
C LEU A 153 14.29 13.27 6.05
N GLY A 154 13.56 14.19 5.46
CA GLY A 154 13.80 15.63 5.60
C GLY A 154 12.65 16.33 6.30
N ASP A 155 12.74 17.66 6.45
CA ASP A 155 11.76 18.52 7.12
C ASP A 155 10.32 18.28 6.62
N GLY A 156 10.11 18.20 5.31
CA GLY A 156 8.78 17.96 4.74
C GLY A 156 8.20 16.59 5.12
N CYS A 157 9.02 15.55 5.25
CA CYS A 157 8.55 14.25 5.74
C CYS A 157 8.06 14.33 7.18
N VAL A 158 8.74 15.12 8.01
CA VAL A 158 8.42 15.30 9.42
C VAL A 158 7.19 16.20 9.61
N MET A 159 6.93 17.13 8.68
CA MET A 159 5.74 17.99 8.68
C MET A 159 4.45 17.22 8.33
N GLU A 160 4.54 16.18 7.49
CA GLU A 160 3.37 15.43 7.06
C GLU A 160 2.63 14.77 8.23
N GLY A 161 1.28 14.91 8.25
CA GLY A 161 0.44 14.35 9.32
C GLY A 161 0.59 12.84 9.50
N ILE A 162 0.76 12.09 8.40
CA ILE A 162 0.97 10.63 8.44
C ILE A 162 2.22 10.23 9.24
N SER A 163 3.25 11.08 9.29
CA SER A 163 4.46 10.82 10.07
C SER A 163 4.16 10.78 11.57
N HIS A 164 3.24 11.63 12.06
CA HIS A 164 2.75 11.59 13.45
C HIS A 164 2.05 10.25 13.75
N GLU A 165 1.18 9.80 12.84
CA GLU A 165 0.45 8.53 12.98
C GLU A 165 1.41 7.33 13.07
N ALA A 166 2.33 7.24 12.12
CA ALA A 166 3.23 6.10 11.98
C ALA A 166 4.33 6.08 13.05
N CYS A 167 4.97 7.23 13.32
CA CYS A 167 6.06 7.30 14.29
C CYS A 167 5.58 7.08 15.73
N ALA A 168 4.36 7.54 16.06
CA ALA A 168 3.73 7.23 17.35
C ALA A 168 3.49 5.71 17.50
N LEU A 169 3.02 5.02 16.45
CA LEU A 169 2.86 3.56 16.47
C LEU A 169 4.19 2.82 16.55
N ALA A 170 5.23 3.29 15.84
CA ALA A 170 6.55 2.67 15.90
C ALA A 170 7.12 2.64 17.32
N GLY A 171 6.96 3.74 18.06
CA GLY A 171 7.34 3.81 19.48
C GLY A 171 6.50 2.88 20.35
N ALA A 172 5.16 2.88 20.16
CA ALA A 172 4.24 2.01 20.90
C ALA A 172 4.53 0.52 20.65
N TRP A 173 4.95 0.15 19.44
CA TRP A 173 5.32 -1.23 19.08
C TRP A 173 6.78 -1.56 19.36
N LYS A 174 7.55 -0.60 19.87
CA LYS A 174 8.95 -0.80 20.24
C LYS A 174 9.79 -1.38 19.10
N LEU A 175 9.72 -0.74 17.93
CA LEU A 175 10.40 -1.20 16.70
C LEU A 175 11.88 -0.82 16.74
N ASN A 176 12.66 -1.46 17.59
CA ASN A 176 14.06 -1.12 17.88
C ASN A 176 15.01 -1.24 16.68
N LYS A 177 14.65 -2.02 15.65
CA LYS A 177 15.44 -2.15 14.42
C LYS A 177 15.07 -1.11 13.35
N LEU A 178 14.20 -0.17 13.66
CA LEU A 178 13.94 1.02 12.83
C LEU A 178 14.86 2.15 13.24
N ILE A 179 15.75 2.56 12.35
CA ILE A 179 16.69 3.67 12.54
C ILE A 179 16.45 4.72 11.46
N ALA A 180 15.94 5.87 11.85
CA ALA A 180 15.68 7.01 10.98
C ALA A 180 16.77 8.06 11.12
N LEU A 181 17.29 8.55 10.00
CA LEU A 181 18.24 9.67 9.96
C LEU A 181 17.51 10.88 9.38
N TYR A 182 17.39 11.93 10.18
CA TYR A 182 16.70 13.16 9.83
C TYR A 182 17.71 14.18 9.30
N ASP A 183 17.55 14.52 8.01
CA ASP A 183 18.26 15.60 7.31
C ASP A 183 17.62 16.93 7.72
N ASP A 184 18.12 17.47 8.85
CA ASP A 184 17.67 18.72 9.45
C ASP A 184 18.44 19.89 8.82
N ASN A 185 18.02 20.31 7.63
CA ASN A 185 18.66 21.37 6.86
C ASN A 185 17.91 22.71 6.90
N GLY A 186 16.66 22.75 7.38
CA GLY A 186 15.87 23.95 7.56
C GLY A 186 15.37 24.64 6.29
N ILE A 187 15.43 23.97 5.13
CA ILE A 187 15.06 24.55 3.83
C ILE A 187 14.03 23.65 3.12
N SER A 188 12.95 24.26 2.68
CA SER A 188 11.99 23.66 1.75
C SER A 188 12.03 24.38 0.39
N ILE A 189 11.10 24.00 -0.51
CA ILE A 189 10.96 24.65 -1.82
C ILE A 189 10.53 26.12 -1.69
N ASP A 190 9.83 26.48 -0.61
CA ASP A 190 9.41 27.85 -0.32
C ASP A 190 10.48 28.66 0.45
N GLY A 191 11.62 28.05 0.79
CA GLY A 191 12.72 28.69 1.51
C GLY A 191 12.90 28.18 2.91
N GLN A 192 13.32 29.07 3.82
CA GLN A 192 13.53 28.74 5.23
C GLN A 192 12.24 28.36 5.93
N ILE A 193 12.22 27.22 6.61
CA ILE A 193 11.01 26.66 7.22
C ILE A 193 10.61 27.33 8.54
N ALA A 194 11.50 28.05 9.20
CA ALA A 194 11.28 28.65 10.52
C ALA A 194 9.95 29.44 10.68
N PRO A 195 9.41 30.15 9.63
CA PRO A 195 8.13 30.83 9.77
C PRO A 195 6.91 29.92 9.92
N TRP A 196 6.97 28.65 9.49
CA TRP A 196 5.83 27.72 9.50
C TRP A 196 6.13 26.34 10.08
N PHE A 197 7.36 26.10 10.53
CA PHE A 197 7.75 24.87 11.21
C PHE A 197 8.68 25.20 12.38
N VAL A 198 8.10 25.23 13.56
CA VAL A 198 8.77 25.60 14.83
C VAL A 198 8.78 24.43 15.83
N ASP A 199 8.40 23.25 15.40
CA ASP A 199 8.35 22.06 16.24
C ASP A 199 9.75 21.71 16.78
N ASP A 200 9.83 21.40 18.07
CA ASP A 200 10.98 20.69 18.60
C ASP A 200 10.86 19.20 18.25
N VAL A 201 11.48 18.82 17.12
CA VAL A 201 11.43 17.45 16.61
C VAL A 201 12.03 16.45 17.62
N SER A 202 13.06 16.85 18.38
CA SER A 202 13.65 16.00 19.41
C SER A 202 12.64 15.68 20.50
N GLN A 203 11.97 16.70 21.06
CA GLN A 203 10.95 16.51 22.08
C GLN A 203 9.76 15.72 21.56
N ARG A 204 9.33 15.98 20.32
CA ARG A 204 8.22 15.26 19.67
C ARG A 204 8.49 13.77 19.56
N PHE A 205 9.68 13.37 19.08
CA PHE A 205 10.04 11.96 18.95
C PHE A 205 10.30 11.30 20.31
N ASN A 206 10.84 12.03 21.30
CA ASN A 206 10.90 11.55 22.67
C ASN A 206 9.49 11.26 23.24
N ALA A 207 8.50 12.13 22.95
CA ALA A 207 7.10 11.89 23.33
C ALA A 207 6.50 10.65 22.65
N TYR A 208 6.93 10.30 21.45
CA TYR A 208 6.57 9.04 20.77
C TYR A 208 7.31 7.82 21.35
N GLN A 209 8.14 7.98 22.36
CA GLN A 209 8.98 6.91 22.94
C GLN A 209 10.08 6.41 22.00
N TRP A 210 10.60 7.27 21.15
CA TRP A 210 11.80 6.99 20.37
C TRP A 210 13.06 7.28 21.19
N ASN A 211 14.16 6.58 20.87
CA ASN A 211 15.51 6.98 21.24
C ASN A 211 15.96 8.09 20.28
N VAL A 212 16.33 9.27 20.80
CA VAL A 212 16.76 10.41 19.98
C VAL A 212 18.24 10.66 20.19
N ILE A 213 19.02 10.65 19.13
CA ILE A 213 20.46 10.95 19.13
C ILE A 213 20.69 12.24 18.35
N GLY A 214 21.40 13.17 18.94
CA GLY A 214 21.73 14.43 18.29
C GLY A 214 21.00 15.65 18.91
N PRO A 215 21.08 16.82 18.23
CA PRO A 215 21.62 17.04 16.87
C PRO A 215 23.13 16.80 16.78
N ILE A 216 23.55 16.16 15.67
CA ILE A 216 24.95 15.93 15.32
C ILE A 216 25.30 16.63 14.01
N ASP A 217 26.59 16.81 13.74
CA ASP A 217 27.07 17.28 12.44
C ASP A 217 26.90 16.20 11.37
N GLY A 218 25.88 16.34 10.50
CA GLY A 218 25.57 15.42 9.41
C GLY A 218 26.58 15.42 8.28
N HIS A 219 27.52 16.36 8.26
CA HIS A 219 28.63 16.42 7.31
C HIS A 219 29.91 15.75 7.84
N ASN A 220 29.86 15.14 9.00
CA ASN A 220 30.95 14.34 9.55
C ASN A 220 30.57 12.86 9.51
N PRO A 221 31.05 12.09 8.53
CA PRO A 221 30.71 10.67 8.38
C PRO A 221 31.03 9.82 9.63
N ASP A 222 32.11 10.15 10.35
CA ASP A 222 32.51 9.40 11.54
C ASP A 222 31.53 9.62 12.69
N LYS A 223 31.02 10.86 12.89
CA LYS A 223 29.98 11.14 13.89
C LYS A 223 28.67 10.45 13.54
N VAL A 224 28.30 10.44 12.26
CA VAL A 224 27.09 9.73 11.80
C VAL A 224 27.25 8.23 11.99
N ALA A 225 28.40 7.65 11.64
CA ALA A 225 28.69 6.23 11.84
C ALA A 225 28.65 5.84 13.34
N GLN A 226 29.21 6.67 14.23
CA GLN A 226 29.15 6.45 15.68
C GLN A 226 27.70 6.48 16.18
N ALA A 227 26.89 7.43 15.70
CA ALA A 227 25.48 7.54 16.07
C ALA A 227 24.67 6.31 15.59
N ILE A 228 24.93 5.81 14.37
CA ILE A 228 24.32 4.58 13.87
C ILE A 228 24.75 3.38 14.73
N ALA A 229 26.04 3.26 15.07
CA ALA A 229 26.53 2.21 15.96
C ALA A 229 25.84 2.25 17.32
N GLN A 230 25.67 3.44 17.90
CA GLN A 230 24.92 3.64 19.15
C GLN A 230 23.44 3.26 18.99
N ALA A 231 22.79 3.64 17.88
CA ALA A 231 21.41 3.30 17.59
C ALA A 231 21.18 1.79 17.52
N LYS A 232 22.13 1.03 16.96
CA LYS A 232 22.08 -0.44 16.88
C LYS A 232 22.18 -1.14 18.24
N LEU A 233 22.64 -0.45 19.28
CA LEU A 233 22.67 -0.97 20.66
C LEU A 233 21.34 -0.76 21.40
N GLU A 234 20.43 0.06 20.86
CA GLU A 234 19.10 0.24 21.44
C GLU A 234 18.21 -0.98 21.12
N THR A 235 17.75 -1.64 22.17
CA THR A 235 17.03 -2.94 22.03
C THR A 235 15.52 -2.83 22.19
N GLN A 236 14.99 -1.64 22.57
CA GLN A 236 13.57 -1.50 22.90
C GLN A 236 12.84 -0.41 22.10
N ARG A 237 13.55 0.58 21.57
CA ARG A 237 12.92 1.74 20.95
C ARG A 237 13.44 1.97 19.54
N PRO A 238 12.60 2.42 18.60
CA PRO A 238 13.10 2.97 17.35
C PRO A 238 14.01 4.17 17.61
N THR A 239 14.97 4.43 16.73
CA THR A 239 15.93 5.54 16.91
C THR A 239 15.76 6.58 15.82
N LEU A 240 15.73 7.85 16.23
CA LEU A 240 15.90 9.02 15.37
C LEU A 240 17.30 9.61 15.59
N ILE A 241 18.08 9.74 14.52
CA ILE A 241 19.35 10.47 14.53
C ILE A 241 19.13 11.80 13.82
N ILE A 242 19.24 12.91 14.55
CA ILE A 242 19.07 14.27 14.00
C ILE A 242 20.43 14.74 13.45
N CYS A 243 20.51 14.86 12.13
CA CYS A 243 21.72 15.26 11.40
C CYS A 243 21.56 16.70 10.88
N LYS A 244 22.29 17.65 11.45
CA LYS A 244 22.37 19.02 10.92
C LYS A 244 23.16 19.01 9.61
N THR A 245 22.54 19.46 8.55
CA THR A 245 23.17 19.50 7.22
C THR A 245 22.95 20.84 6.52
N HIS A 246 23.52 20.96 5.36
CA HIS A 246 23.34 22.09 4.44
C HIS A 246 22.86 21.55 3.09
N ILE A 247 21.63 21.89 2.71
CA ILE A 247 21.10 21.55 1.39
C ILE A 247 22.03 22.17 0.31
N GLY A 248 22.34 21.41 -0.75
CA GLY A 248 23.24 21.88 -1.81
C GLY A 248 24.68 22.06 -1.35
N LYS A 249 25.14 21.24 -0.39
CA LYS A 249 26.53 21.26 0.13
C LYS A 249 27.56 21.31 -0.97
N GLY A 250 28.46 22.29 -0.89
CA GLY A 250 29.53 22.53 -1.85
C GLY A 250 29.20 23.57 -2.92
N SER A 251 27.94 23.97 -3.08
CA SER A 251 27.57 25.05 -4.01
C SER A 251 27.81 26.43 -3.35
N PRO A 252 28.71 27.27 -3.90
CA PRO A 252 29.06 28.53 -3.25
C PRO A 252 27.90 29.54 -3.16
N ASN A 253 27.03 29.58 -4.17
CA ASN A 253 25.97 30.58 -4.26
C ASN A 253 24.56 30.04 -4.04
N ARG A 254 24.37 28.70 -4.02
CA ARG A 254 23.03 28.09 -3.91
C ARG A 254 22.84 27.24 -2.65
N ALA A 255 23.91 26.86 -1.93
CA ALA A 255 23.77 26.13 -0.68
C ALA A 255 22.87 26.91 0.32
N ASN A 256 22.05 26.19 1.10
CA ASN A 256 21.10 26.73 2.06
C ASN A 256 20.03 27.68 1.46
N THR A 257 19.68 27.48 0.19
CA THR A 257 18.63 28.26 -0.48
C THR A 257 17.58 27.36 -1.11
N ALA A 258 16.37 27.87 -1.31
CA ALA A 258 15.30 27.20 -2.07
C ALA A 258 15.75 26.80 -3.50
N LYS A 259 16.65 27.58 -4.11
CA LYS A 259 17.16 27.30 -5.47
C LYS A 259 17.99 26.01 -5.57
N ALA A 260 18.60 25.56 -4.47
CA ALA A 260 19.26 24.24 -4.44
C ALA A 260 18.26 23.11 -4.28
N HIS A 261 17.05 23.38 -3.75
CA HIS A 261 16.07 22.35 -3.43
C HIS A 261 15.55 21.63 -4.69
N GLY A 262 14.98 22.34 -5.65
CA GLY A 262 14.21 21.76 -6.73
C GLY A 262 14.58 22.20 -8.17
N GLU A 263 15.74 22.84 -8.35
CA GLU A 263 16.19 23.36 -9.64
C GLU A 263 17.60 22.83 -9.98
N PRO A 264 17.95 22.66 -11.28
CA PRO A 264 19.33 22.47 -11.70
C PRO A 264 20.21 23.63 -11.21
N LEU A 265 21.43 23.33 -10.81
CA LEU A 265 22.35 24.37 -10.33
C LEU A 265 22.77 25.38 -11.42
N GLY A 266 22.73 24.96 -12.68
CA GLY A 266 23.29 25.72 -13.82
C GLY A 266 24.77 25.43 -14.03
N ALA A 267 25.22 25.53 -15.28
CA ALA A 267 26.59 25.15 -15.69
C ALA A 267 27.67 25.93 -14.92
N ASP A 268 27.50 27.23 -14.76
CA ASP A 268 28.48 28.08 -14.07
C ASP A 268 28.56 27.71 -12.56
N GLU A 269 27.43 27.49 -11.92
CA GLU A 269 27.40 27.08 -10.50
C GLU A 269 27.96 25.68 -10.28
N ILE A 270 27.76 24.75 -11.22
CA ILE A 270 28.37 23.41 -11.20
C ILE A 270 29.89 23.52 -11.28
N ALA A 271 30.44 24.38 -12.16
CA ALA A 271 31.87 24.62 -12.24
C ALA A 271 32.44 25.15 -10.92
N LEU A 272 31.77 26.14 -10.31
CA LEU A 272 32.15 26.67 -9.01
C LEU A 272 32.03 25.60 -7.90
N THR A 273 31.00 24.78 -7.94
CA THR A 273 30.78 23.69 -7.00
C THR A 273 31.88 22.64 -7.08
N ARG A 274 32.30 22.22 -8.32
CA ARG A 274 33.42 21.30 -8.50
C ARG A 274 34.71 21.87 -7.90
N ALA A 275 35.00 23.14 -8.15
CA ALA A 275 36.18 23.82 -7.62
C ALA A 275 36.13 23.87 -6.08
N ALA A 276 34.99 24.22 -5.48
CA ALA A 276 34.80 24.29 -4.03
C ALA A 276 34.92 22.92 -3.34
N LEU A 277 34.48 21.84 -4.01
CA LEU A 277 34.62 20.47 -3.54
C LEU A 277 35.99 19.84 -3.78
N GLY A 278 36.87 20.51 -4.54
CA GLY A 278 38.14 19.93 -5.02
C GLY A 278 37.91 18.71 -5.94
N TRP A 279 36.85 18.72 -6.73
CA TRP A 279 36.49 17.64 -7.65
C TRP A 279 36.91 18.00 -9.09
N GLU A 280 38.08 17.53 -9.49
CA GLU A 280 38.70 17.90 -10.76
C GLU A 280 38.20 17.10 -11.98
N HIS A 281 37.29 16.14 -11.76
CA HIS A 281 36.78 15.26 -12.81
C HIS A 281 35.58 15.87 -13.54
N GLY A 282 35.45 15.54 -14.81
CA GLY A 282 34.36 15.98 -15.68
C GLY A 282 32.97 15.41 -15.30
N PRO A 283 31.93 15.82 -16.04
CA PRO A 283 30.59 15.28 -15.81
C PRO A 283 30.53 13.76 -15.96
N PHE A 284 29.95 13.09 -14.97
CA PHE A 284 29.83 11.61 -14.88
C PHE A 284 31.20 10.87 -14.89
N GLU A 285 32.30 11.54 -14.64
CA GLU A 285 33.60 10.91 -14.46
C GLU A 285 33.86 10.62 -12.98
N ILE A 286 33.97 9.34 -12.65
CA ILE A 286 34.22 8.86 -11.28
C ILE A 286 35.55 8.11 -11.28
N PRO A 287 36.53 8.47 -10.42
CA PRO A 287 37.81 7.77 -10.33
C PRO A 287 37.67 6.29 -9.99
N ALA A 288 38.59 5.49 -10.55
CA ALA A 288 38.58 4.04 -10.33
C ALA A 288 38.72 3.65 -8.84
N GLU A 289 39.50 4.41 -8.09
CA GLU A 289 39.67 4.21 -6.63
C GLU A 289 38.37 4.50 -5.85
N VAL A 290 37.55 5.45 -6.31
CA VAL A 290 36.23 5.73 -5.69
C VAL A 290 35.26 4.58 -5.96
N TYR A 291 35.24 4.06 -7.19
CA TYR A 291 34.45 2.85 -7.48
C TYR A 291 34.91 1.64 -6.65
N ALA A 292 36.21 1.46 -6.50
CA ALA A 292 36.75 0.34 -5.73
C ALA A 292 36.37 0.38 -4.24
N ASP A 293 36.33 1.60 -3.65
CA ASP A 293 35.96 1.77 -2.24
C ASP A 293 34.44 1.73 -2.02
N TRP A 294 33.63 2.03 -3.04
CA TRP A 294 32.19 1.89 -3.01
C TRP A 294 31.69 0.47 -3.34
N ASP A 295 32.47 -0.35 -4.07
CA ASP A 295 32.01 -1.67 -4.54
C ASP A 295 31.69 -2.62 -3.36
N ALA A 296 30.40 -2.86 -3.16
CA ALA A 296 29.89 -3.72 -2.10
C ALA A 296 29.64 -5.17 -2.53
N LYS A 297 29.92 -5.55 -3.79
CA LYS A 297 29.56 -6.89 -4.32
C LYS A 297 30.22 -8.03 -3.56
N ALA A 298 31.52 -7.94 -3.32
CA ALA A 298 32.26 -9.01 -2.63
C ALA A 298 31.82 -9.12 -1.15
N ALA A 299 31.74 -7.99 -0.45
CA ALA A 299 31.31 -7.95 0.95
C ALA A 299 29.84 -8.38 1.11
N GLY A 300 28.96 -7.94 0.20
CA GLY A 300 27.55 -8.34 0.20
C GLY A 300 27.37 -9.84 -0.04
N SER A 301 28.08 -10.40 -1.01
CA SER A 301 28.05 -11.85 -1.28
C SER A 301 28.58 -12.68 -0.11
N ALA A 302 29.62 -12.21 0.59
CA ALA A 302 30.13 -12.88 1.77
C ALA A 302 29.11 -12.88 2.92
N ARG A 303 28.45 -11.75 3.21
CA ARG A 303 27.39 -11.67 4.23
C ARG A 303 26.20 -12.58 3.91
N GLU A 304 25.79 -12.64 2.66
CA GLU A 304 24.72 -13.55 2.24
C GLU A 304 25.15 -15.02 2.33
N ALA A 305 26.40 -15.35 2.02
CA ALA A 305 26.94 -16.70 2.18
C ALA A 305 26.91 -17.14 3.66
N GLU A 306 27.38 -16.31 4.59
CA GLU A 306 27.29 -16.56 6.03
C GLU A 306 25.84 -16.77 6.50
N TRP A 307 24.91 -15.96 6.02
CA TRP A 307 23.49 -16.13 6.30
C TRP A 307 22.97 -17.46 5.72
N SER A 308 23.38 -17.81 4.49
CA SER A 308 22.94 -19.02 3.79
C SER A 308 23.43 -20.28 4.53
N GLU A 309 24.65 -20.29 5.08
CA GLU A 309 25.15 -21.36 5.93
C GLU A 309 24.31 -21.52 7.21
N ARG A 310 23.98 -20.39 7.87
CA ARG A 310 23.10 -20.36 9.05
C ARG A 310 21.70 -20.86 8.69
N PHE A 311 21.17 -20.46 7.55
CA PHE A 311 19.86 -20.90 7.08
C PHE A 311 19.84 -22.38 6.72
N ALA A 312 20.93 -22.93 6.16
CA ALA A 312 21.04 -24.36 5.90
C ALA A 312 21.05 -25.18 7.20
N ALA A 313 21.75 -24.70 8.24
CA ALA A 313 21.72 -25.32 9.57
C ALA A 313 20.30 -25.22 10.19
N TYR A 314 19.65 -24.10 10.07
CA TYR A 314 18.25 -23.92 10.47
C TYR A 314 17.30 -24.88 9.74
N GLN A 315 17.45 -25.03 8.43
CA GLN A 315 16.65 -25.95 7.61
C GLN A 315 16.84 -27.40 8.03
N ALA A 316 18.06 -27.80 8.41
CA ALA A 316 18.32 -29.12 8.92
C ALA A 316 17.66 -29.36 10.29
N ALA A 317 17.66 -28.36 11.18
CA ALA A 317 17.09 -28.46 12.52
C ALA A 317 15.55 -28.24 12.53
N HIS A 318 15.02 -27.42 11.66
CA HIS A 318 13.61 -26.96 11.61
C HIS A 318 13.05 -26.96 10.19
N PRO A 319 12.96 -28.13 9.49
CA PRO A 319 12.66 -28.19 8.06
C PRO A 319 11.29 -27.58 7.68
N GLU A 320 10.27 -27.78 8.51
CA GLU A 320 8.93 -27.24 8.26
C GLU A 320 8.89 -25.72 8.37
N LEU A 321 9.53 -25.14 9.39
CA LEU A 321 9.62 -23.70 9.57
C LEU A 321 10.45 -23.04 8.46
N ALA A 322 11.54 -23.68 8.04
CA ALA A 322 12.36 -23.20 6.93
C ALA A 322 11.58 -23.18 5.61
N ALA A 323 10.84 -24.26 5.33
CA ALA A 323 9.98 -24.34 4.15
C ALA A 323 8.87 -23.27 4.17
N GLU A 324 8.25 -23.05 5.33
CA GLU A 324 7.22 -22.01 5.51
C GLU A 324 7.80 -20.60 5.36
N PHE A 325 8.98 -20.32 5.92
CA PHE A 325 9.68 -19.05 5.73
C PHE A 325 9.94 -18.77 4.25
N VAL A 326 10.51 -19.72 3.52
CA VAL A 326 10.79 -19.57 2.08
C VAL A 326 9.51 -19.33 1.30
N ARG A 327 8.44 -20.09 1.57
CA ARG A 327 7.14 -19.92 0.93
C ARG A 327 6.60 -18.51 1.12
N ARG A 328 6.62 -18.02 2.37
CA ARG A 328 6.08 -16.69 2.70
C ARG A 328 6.92 -15.57 2.08
N MET A 329 8.24 -15.66 2.14
CA MET A 329 9.12 -14.67 1.53
C MET A 329 8.99 -14.65 0.00
N ALA A 330 8.69 -15.78 -0.63
CA ALA A 330 8.34 -15.86 -2.05
C ALA A 330 6.95 -15.27 -2.37
N GLY A 331 6.11 -14.99 -1.35
CA GLY A 331 4.73 -14.53 -1.51
C GLY A 331 3.77 -15.61 -2.04
N ASP A 332 4.17 -16.87 -1.97
CA ASP A 332 3.37 -18.00 -2.43
C ASP A 332 2.32 -18.39 -1.38
N LEU A 333 1.12 -18.73 -1.86
CA LEU A 333 0.06 -19.28 -1.02
C LEU A 333 0.31 -20.77 -0.73
N PRO A 334 -0.17 -21.30 0.42
CA PRO A 334 -0.03 -22.74 0.72
C PRO A 334 -0.71 -23.59 -0.36
N LYS A 335 -0.19 -24.78 -0.64
CA LYS A 335 -0.72 -25.72 -1.66
C LYS A 335 -2.21 -26.03 -1.49
N HIS A 336 -2.71 -26.03 -0.25
CA HIS A 336 -4.11 -26.30 0.06
C HIS A 336 -5.02 -25.09 -0.08
N PHE A 337 -4.49 -23.90 -0.35
CA PHE A 337 -5.29 -22.66 -0.45
C PHE A 337 -6.44 -22.75 -1.46
N ALA A 338 -6.20 -23.33 -2.63
CA ALA A 338 -7.23 -23.46 -3.67
C ALA A 338 -8.45 -24.24 -3.14
N GLN A 339 -8.22 -25.31 -2.36
CA GLN A 339 -9.28 -26.08 -1.74
C GLN A 339 -10.01 -25.28 -0.65
N VAL A 340 -9.27 -24.59 0.22
CA VAL A 340 -9.85 -23.72 1.24
C VAL A 340 -10.74 -22.64 0.62
N ALA A 341 -10.31 -22.04 -0.48
CA ALA A 341 -11.10 -21.05 -1.21
C ALA A 341 -12.41 -21.62 -1.75
N VAL A 342 -12.36 -22.81 -2.39
CA VAL A 342 -13.55 -23.51 -2.87
C VAL A 342 -14.48 -23.88 -1.72
N ASP A 343 -13.97 -24.48 -0.66
CA ASP A 343 -14.76 -24.91 0.49
C ASP A 343 -15.45 -23.72 1.19
N THR A 344 -14.75 -22.59 1.31
CA THR A 344 -15.31 -21.36 1.89
C THR A 344 -16.47 -20.82 1.05
N VAL A 345 -16.32 -20.79 -0.28
CA VAL A 345 -17.37 -20.34 -1.20
C VAL A 345 -18.57 -21.30 -1.17
N VAL A 346 -18.32 -22.61 -1.21
CA VAL A 346 -19.38 -23.64 -1.15
C VAL A 346 -20.11 -23.60 0.18
N ALA A 347 -19.41 -23.43 1.28
CA ALA A 347 -20.03 -23.31 2.61
C ALA A 347 -20.93 -22.07 2.69
N ALA A 348 -20.50 -20.92 2.21
CA ALA A 348 -21.30 -19.70 2.14
C ALA A 348 -22.54 -19.89 1.26
N HIS A 349 -22.38 -20.52 0.11
CA HIS A 349 -23.48 -20.84 -0.82
C HIS A 349 -24.50 -21.80 -0.22
N THR A 350 -24.05 -22.82 0.51
CA THR A 350 -24.92 -23.84 1.10
C THR A 350 -25.73 -23.30 2.28
N LYS A 351 -25.10 -22.46 3.12
CA LYS A 351 -25.76 -21.89 4.32
C LYS A 351 -26.80 -20.82 4.00
N GLN A 352 -26.63 -20.07 2.90
CA GLN A 352 -27.58 -19.05 2.43
C GLN A 352 -27.95 -18.02 3.51
N GLU A 353 -26.99 -17.61 4.33
CA GLU A 353 -27.25 -16.74 5.49
C GLU A 353 -27.67 -15.32 5.04
N THR A 354 -28.64 -14.76 5.76
CA THR A 354 -29.04 -13.35 5.64
C THR A 354 -28.30 -12.53 6.67
N VAL A 355 -27.18 -11.95 6.27
CA VAL A 355 -26.30 -11.14 7.13
C VAL A 355 -25.75 -9.94 6.38
N ALA A 356 -25.27 -8.93 7.12
CA ALA A 356 -24.53 -7.83 6.51
C ALA A 356 -23.28 -8.33 5.79
N SER A 357 -22.91 -7.73 4.65
CA SER A 357 -21.73 -8.21 3.93
C SER A 357 -20.42 -8.00 4.71
N ARG A 358 -20.35 -7.05 5.67
CA ARG A 358 -19.25 -6.99 6.66
C ARG A 358 -19.19 -8.25 7.55
N LYS A 359 -20.34 -8.82 7.92
CA LYS A 359 -20.39 -10.09 8.67
C LYS A 359 -20.04 -11.28 7.78
N ALA A 360 -20.50 -11.26 6.53
CA ALA A 360 -20.09 -12.24 5.52
C ALA A 360 -18.58 -12.23 5.31
N SER A 361 -17.95 -11.05 5.33
CA SER A 361 -16.50 -10.90 5.27
C SER A 361 -15.81 -11.54 6.48
N GLN A 362 -16.32 -11.33 7.70
CA GLN A 362 -15.79 -12.00 8.89
C GLN A 362 -15.92 -13.52 8.80
N LEU A 363 -17.05 -14.03 8.31
CA LEU A 363 -17.26 -15.48 8.15
C LEU A 363 -16.26 -16.09 7.16
N ALA A 364 -15.95 -15.40 6.06
CA ALA A 364 -14.90 -15.81 5.13
C ALA A 364 -13.50 -15.72 5.77
N LEU A 365 -13.23 -14.65 6.49
CA LEU A 365 -11.96 -14.45 7.21
C LEU A 365 -11.70 -15.54 8.24
N GLU A 366 -12.72 -16.07 8.96
CA GLU A 366 -12.54 -17.18 9.91
C GLU A 366 -11.90 -18.40 9.24
N ALA A 367 -12.30 -18.73 8.01
CA ALA A 367 -11.69 -19.83 7.24
C ALA A 367 -10.29 -19.47 6.73
N PHE A 368 -10.14 -18.28 6.15
CA PHE A 368 -8.86 -17.89 5.55
C PHE A 368 -7.77 -17.62 6.58
N THR A 369 -8.06 -16.98 7.71
CA THR A 369 -7.06 -16.71 8.75
C THR A 369 -6.62 -17.97 9.49
N ALA A 370 -7.47 -18.99 9.54
CA ALA A 370 -7.10 -20.32 10.07
C ALA A 370 -6.14 -21.06 9.13
N ALA A 371 -6.29 -20.89 7.81
CA ALA A 371 -5.50 -21.58 6.80
C ALA A 371 -4.24 -20.82 6.36
N LEU A 372 -4.21 -19.50 6.53
CA LEU A 372 -3.14 -18.59 6.10
C LEU A 372 -2.54 -17.85 7.30
N PRO A 373 -1.51 -18.41 7.94
CA PRO A 373 -0.86 -17.75 9.08
C PRO A 373 -0.17 -16.43 8.71
N GLU A 374 0.11 -16.18 7.44
CA GLU A 374 0.63 -14.92 6.91
C GLU A 374 -0.42 -13.79 6.81
N LEU A 375 -1.71 -14.05 7.04
CA LEU A 375 -2.70 -12.98 7.06
C LEU A 375 -2.53 -12.13 8.32
N LEU A 376 -2.19 -10.86 8.13
CA LEU A 376 -2.01 -9.85 9.18
C LEU A 376 -3.12 -8.81 9.09
N GLY A 377 -4.09 -8.90 9.97
CA GLY A 377 -5.28 -8.07 9.98
C GLY A 377 -5.15 -6.81 10.82
N GLY A 378 -6.13 -5.92 10.70
CA GLY A 378 -6.21 -4.76 11.57
C GLY A 378 -7.42 -3.87 11.31
N SER A 379 -7.54 -2.81 12.11
CA SER A 379 -8.58 -1.80 11.95
C SER A 379 -8.12 -0.46 12.53
N ALA A 380 -8.59 0.63 11.91
CA ALA A 380 -8.42 1.99 12.40
C ALA A 380 -9.49 2.32 13.44
N ASP A 381 -9.35 1.72 14.64
CA ASP A 381 -10.23 1.88 15.81
C ASP A 381 -11.70 1.45 15.62
N LEU A 382 -11.99 0.68 14.59
CA LEU A 382 -13.34 0.26 14.21
C LEU A 382 -13.50 -1.27 14.15
N THR A 383 -12.69 -2.03 14.91
CA THR A 383 -12.69 -3.51 14.85
C THR A 383 -14.09 -4.11 15.01
N GLY A 384 -14.86 -3.68 15.99
CA GLY A 384 -16.22 -4.17 16.25
C GLY A 384 -17.23 -3.79 15.16
N SER A 385 -16.96 -2.69 14.42
CA SER A 385 -17.81 -2.24 13.31
C SER A 385 -17.38 -2.86 11.97
N ASN A 386 -16.09 -3.00 11.74
CA ASN A 386 -15.56 -3.57 10.50
C ASN A 386 -15.55 -5.10 10.49
N LEU A 387 -15.55 -5.74 11.67
CA LEU A 387 -15.51 -7.19 11.85
C LEU A 387 -14.27 -7.81 11.17
N THR A 388 -13.11 -7.19 11.38
CA THR A 388 -11.82 -7.62 10.78
C THR A 388 -11.07 -8.64 11.65
N ASN A 389 -11.48 -8.84 12.89
CA ASN A 389 -10.93 -9.85 13.79
C ASN A 389 -11.60 -11.21 13.63
N THR A 390 -10.86 -12.27 13.90
CA THR A 390 -11.31 -13.65 13.88
C THR A 390 -10.84 -14.38 15.15
N LYS A 391 -11.31 -15.59 15.37
CA LYS A 391 -10.88 -16.44 16.50
C LYS A 391 -9.38 -16.78 16.40
N SER A 392 -8.86 -16.96 15.20
CA SER A 392 -7.45 -17.31 14.95
C SER A 392 -6.51 -16.10 14.89
N THR A 393 -7.03 -14.86 15.00
CA THR A 393 -6.25 -13.62 14.98
C THR A 393 -6.44 -12.80 16.26
N PRO A 394 -5.87 -13.23 17.40
CA PRO A 394 -5.88 -12.41 18.60
C PRO A 394 -5.19 -11.07 18.37
N ASN A 395 -5.49 -10.08 19.22
CA ASN A 395 -4.88 -8.76 19.10
C ASN A 395 -3.36 -8.82 19.26
N LEU A 396 -2.65 -8.17 18.35
CA LEU A 396 -1.20 -7.99 18.47
C LEU A 396 -0.90 -7.06 19.64
N ARG A 397 -0.05 -7.53 20.55
CA ARG A 397 0.42 -6.78 21.72
C ARG A 397 1.91 -7.02 21.91
N PHE A 398 2.57 -6.03 22.47
CA PHE A 398 3.98 -6.11 22.86
C PHE A 398 4.09 -5.90 24.38
N ASP A 399 4.95 -6.63 25.02
CA ASP A 399 5.23 -6.49 26.44
C ASP A 399 6.16 -5.29 26.74
N ALA A 400 6.53 -5.12 28.00
CA ALA A 400 7.42 -4.06 28.42
C ALA A 400 8.82 -4.14 27.78
N GLN A 401 9.25 -5.31 27.36
CA GLN A 401 10.54 -5.58 26.71
C GLN A 401 10.42 -5.51 25.16
N GLY A 402 9.19 -5.35 24.63
CA GLY A 402 8.93 -5.31 23.20
C GLY A 402 8.79 -6.69 22.55
N ALA A 403 8.70 -7.76 23.32
CA ALA A 403 8.39 -9.07 22.78
C ALA A 403 6.90 -9.21 22.45
N VAL A 404 6.58 -10.03 21.44
CA VAL A 404 5.19 -10.31 21.07
C VAL A 404 4.52 -11.11 22.19
N VAL A 405 3.43 -10.57 22.74
CA VAL A 405 2.63 -11.29 23.75
C VAL A 405 1.90 -12.44 23.06
N LYS A 406 2.07 -13.65 23.61
CA LYS A 406 1.42 -14.86 23.11
C LYS A 406 0.19 -15.18 23.95
N THR A 407 -0.81 -15.84 23.35
CA THR A 407 -1.96 -16.42 24.04
C THR A 407 -1.51 -17.60 24.92
N GLU A 408 -2.41 -18.16 25.71
CA GLU A 408 -2.16 -19.38 26.50
C GLU A 408 -1.75 -20.57 25.62
N GLU A 409 -2.25 -20.62 24.38
CA GLU A 409 -1.90 -21.61 23.37
C GLU A 409 -0.56 -21.32 22.67
N GLY A 410 0.15 -20.26 23.07
CA GLY A 410 1.45 -19.88 22.52
C GLY A 410 1.39 -19.13 21.17
N VAL A 411 0.22 -18.71 20.72
CA VAL A 411 0.00 -18.01 19.45
C VAL A 411 0.22 -16.51 19.61
N GLY A 412 1.07 -15.92 18.78
CA GLY A 412 1.22 -14.46 18.70
C GLY A 412 0.01 -13.78 18.05
N GLY A 413 -0.27 -12.54 18.47
CA GLY A 413 -1.38 -11.77 17.90
C GLY A 413 -1.14 -11.43 16.43
N ARG A 414 -2.20 -11.48 15.61
CA ARG A 414 -2.20 -11.15 14.18
C ARG A 414 -3.27 -10.12 13.78
N HIS A 415 -3.90 -9.46 14.76
CA HIS A 415 -4.83 -8.35 14.54
C HIS A 415 -4.29 -7.07 15.16
N ILE A 416 -4.04 -6.05 14.34
CA ILE A 416 -3.44 -4.78 14.73
C ILE A 416 -4.53 -3.76 15.04
N ASN A 417 -4.44 -3.15 16.22
CA ASN A 417 -5.23 -1.97 16.55
C ASN A 417 -4.40 -0.72 16.17
N TYR A 418 -4.70 -0.13 15.02
CA TYR A 418 -3.98 1.05 14.52
C TYR A 418 -4.38 2.33 15.25
N GLY A 419 -5.51 2.33 15.99
CA GLY A 419 -6.15 3.54 16.50
C GLY A 419 -6.77 4.36 15.35
N VAL A 420 -7.22 5.57 15.61
CA VAL A 420 -7.83 6.46 14.60
C VAL A 420 -6.72 7.01 13.69
N ARG A 421 -6.26 6.18 12.75
CA ARG A 421 -5.11 6.45 11.86
C ARG A 421 -5.28 5.72 10.54
N GLU A 422 -6.22 6.13 9.71
CA GLU A 422 -6.55 5.46 8.44
C GLU A 422 -5.39 5.53 7.44
N PHE A 423 -4.76 6.70 7.33
CA PHE A 423 -3.65 6.90 6.41
C PHE A 423 -2.41 6.13 6.86
N GLY A 424 -2.06 6.23 8.15
CA GLY A 424 -0.98 5.43 8.74
C GLY A 424 -1.20 3.94 8.57
N MET A 425 -2.41 3.42 8.85
CA MET A 425 -2.78 2.03 8.63
C MET A 425 -2.51 1.59 7.20
N ALA A 426 -3.05 2.33 6.21
CA ALA A 426 -2.94 1.95 4.82
C ALA A 426 -1.48 1.96 4.33
N ALA A 427 -0.68 2.96 4.70
CA ALA A 427 0.72 3.04 4.30
C ALA A 427 1.62 2.07 5.09
N ILE A 428 1.34 1.77 6.36
CA ILE A 428 2.03 0.70 7.12
C ILE A 428 1.77 -0.65 6.45
N MET A 429 0.53 -0.93 6.03
CA MET A 429 0.21 -2.14 5.27
C MET A 429 1.01 -2.23 3.97
N ASN A 430 1.22 -1.12 3.26
CA ASN A 430 2.09 -1.10 2.09
C ASN A 430 3.51 -1.52 2.45
N GLY A 431 4.07 -1.02 3.55
CA GLY A 431 5.39 -1.39 4.04
C GLY A 431 5.50 -2.86 4.43
N VAL A 432 4.48 -3.42 5.08
CA VAL A 432 4.39 -4.85 5.42
C VAL A 432 4.38 -5.72 4.16
N ALA A 433 3.57 -5.34 3.16
CA ALA A 433 3.51 -6.07 1.89
C ALA A 433 4.84 -6.02 1.11
N LEU A 434 5.48 -4.85 1.07
CA LEU A 434 6.79 -4.65 0.42
C LEU A 434 7.91 -5.44 1.08
N HIS A 435 7.89 -5.58 2.41
CA HIS A 435 8.86 -6.39 3.13
C HIS A 435 8.75 -7.86 2.73
N GLY A 436 7.55 -8.35 2.51
CA GLY A 436 7.24 -9.76 2.30
C GLY A 436 6.98 -10.53 3.60
N GLY A 437 6.54 -11.78 3.45
CA GLY A 437 6.24 -12.68 4.57
C GLY A 437 4.82 -12.55 5.13
N PHE A 438 4.10 -11.46 4.83
CA PHE A 438 2.72 -11.24 5.26
C PHE A 438 1.82 -10.73 4.13
N ILE A 439 0.52 -10.98 4.28
CA ILE A 439 -0.54 -10.41 3.45
C ILE A 439 -1.38 -9.52 4.37
N PRO A 440 -1.20 -8.18 4.32
CA PRO A 440 -1.92 -7.29 5.21
C PRO A 440 -3.35 -7.03 4.74
N TYR A 441 -4.28 -6.93 5.70
CA TYR A 441 -5.61 -6.39 5.48
C TYR A 441 -6.01 -5.44 6.61
N GLY A 442 -6.74 -4.38 6.28
CA GLY A 442 -7.13 -3.37 7.26
C GLY A 442 -8.49 -2.77 7.00
N GLY A 443 -9.22 -2.47 8.08
CA GLY A 443 -10.59 -2.01 8.05
C GLY A 443 -10.79 -0.59 8.53
N THR A 444 -11.71 0.12 7.86
CA THR A 444 -12.32 1.37 8.29
C THR A 444 -13.67 1.54 7.59
N PHE A 445 -14.40 2.63 7.82
CA PHE A 445 -15.58 2.96 7.03
C PHE A 445 -15.17 3.44 5.63
N LEU A 446 -16.03 3.17 4.64
CA LEU A 446 -15.72 3.53 3.26
C LEU A 446 -15.50 5.04 3.08
N THR A 447 -16.28 5.87 3.76
CA THR A 447 -16.12 7.33 3.72
C THR A 447 -14.73 7.76 4.19
N PHE A 448 -14.11 7.06 5.15
CA PHE A 448 -12.78 7.37 5.66
C PHE A 448 -11.64 6.87 4.75
N SER A 449 -11.95 6.21 3.64
CA SER A 449 -10.97 5.96 2.59
C SER A 449 -10.36 7.26 2.03
N ASP A 450 -11.06 8.39 2.17
CA ASP A 450 -10.54 9.70 1.80
C ASP A 450 -9.26 10.08 2.55
N TYR A 451 -9.16 9.76 3.85
CA TYR A 451 -7.93 9.96 4.62
C TYR A 451 -6.76 9.11 4.08
N SER A 452 -7.04 7.90 3.61
CA SER A 452 -6.03 6.94 3.14
C SER A 452 -5.84 6.92 1.62
N ARG A 453 -6.54 7.79 0.88
CA ARG A 453 -6.59 7.80 -0.58
C ARG A 453 -5.22 7.67 -1.24
N ASN A 454 -4.23 8.42 -0.77
CA ASN A 454 -2.91 8.40 -1.39
C ASN A 454 -2.18 7.07 -1.13
N ALA A 455 -2.29 6.47 0.06
CA ALA A 455 -1.69 5.17 0.34
C ALA A 455 -2.32 4.04 -0.48
N ILE A 456 -3.65 4.08 -0.70
CA ILE A 456 -4.35 3.13 -1.58
C ILE A 456 -3.84 3.25 -3.02
N ARG A 457 -3.67 4.49 -3.51
CA ARG A 457 -3.09 4.76 -4.83
C ARG A 457 -1.65 4.24 -4.92
N MET A 458 -0.84 4.43 -3.87
CA MET A 458 0.54 3.94 -3.84
C MET A 458 0.60 2.41 -3.82
N ALA A 459 -0.30 1.73 -3.11
CA ALA A 459 -0.40 0.26 -3.18
C ALA A 459 -0.62 -0.23 -4.61
N ALA A 460 -1.51 0.44 -5.36
CA ALA A 460 -1.79 0.11 -6.76
C ALA A 460 -0.59 0.41 -7.68
N LEU A 461 0.07 1.56 -7.50
CA LEU A 461 1.26 1.95 -8.27
C LEU A 461 2.41 0.96 -8.05
N MET A 462 2.64 0.55 -6.80
CA MET A 462 3.66 -0.42 -6.40
C MET A 462 3.25 -1.88 -6.66
N LYS A 463 2.03 -2.13 -7.12
CA LYS A 463 1.48 -3.48 -7.39
C LYS A 463 1.53 -4.38 -6.15
N GLN A 464 1.14 -3.86 -4.98
CA GLN A 464 1.20 -4.61 -3.74
C GLN A 464 -0.13 -5.28 -3.40
N ARG A 465 -0.06 -6.55 -2.92
CA ARG A 465 -1.21 -7.28 -2.40
C ARG A 465 -1.58 -6.77 -1.00
N VAL A 466 -2.40 -5.71 -0.98
CA VAL A 466 -2.97 -5.11 0.23
C VAL A 466 -4.49 -5.15 0.12
N ILE A 467 -5.18 -5.57 1.17
CA ILE A 467 -6.64 -5.73 1.15
C ILE A 467 -7.27 -4.68 2.08
N HIS A 468 -8.03 -3.77 1.50
CA HIS A 468 -8.78 -2.75 2.22
C HIS A 468 -10.21 -3.23 2.48
N VAL A 469 -10.61 -3.29 3.75
CA VAL A 469 -11.95 -3.71 4.18
C VAL A 469 -12.74 -2.46 4.54
N PHE A 470 -13.50 -1.93 3.59
CA PHE A 470 -14.30 -0.73 3.75
C PHE A 470 -15.75 -1.09 4.03
N THR A 471 -16.23 -0.80 5.24
CA THR A 471 -17.60 -1.09 5.64
C THR A 471 -18.47 0.17 5.63
N HIS A 472 -19.79 0.02 5.83
CA HIS A 472 -20.74 1.13 5.84
C HIS A 472 -20.76 1.85 4.48
N ASP A 473 -21.01 1.05 3.43
CA ASP A 473 -20.72 1.36 2.03
C ASP A 473 -21.65 2.36 1.35
N SER A 474 -22.76 2.78 2.01
CA SER A 474 -23.79 3.61 1.38
C SER A 474 -24.69 4.32 2.41
N ILE A 475 -25.76 4.98 1.92
CA ILE A 475 -26.84 5.52 2.77
C ILE A 475 -27.52 4.45 3.64
N GLY A 476 -27.29 3.15 3.35
CA GLY A 476 -27.70 2.04 4.19
C GLY A 476 -27.04 1.99 5.57
N LEU A 477 -26.03 2.82 5.82
CA LEU A 477 -25.50 3.11 7.14
C LEU A 477 -26.59 3.65 8.08
N GLY A 478 -27.46 4.54 7.61
CA GLY A 478 -28.60 5.06 8.36
C GLY A 478 -28.32 6.36 9.10
N GLU A 479 -28.59 6.38 10.38
CA GLU A 479 -28.76 7.55 11.24
C GLU A 479 -27.52 8.43 11.41
N ASP A 480 -26.31 7.88 11.23
CA ASP A 480 -25.04 8.64 11.34
C ASP A 480 -24.95 9.78 10.31
N GLY A 481 -25.71 9.70 9.22
CA GLY A 481 -25.92 10.77 8.29
C GLY A 481 -24.78 11.05 7.29
N PRO A 482 -24.83 12.23 6.63
CA PRO A 482 -24.00 12.55 5.46
C PRO A 482 -22.49 12.44 5.70
N THR A 483 -22.01 12.73 6.90
CA THR A 483 -20.56 12.68 7.22
C THR A 483 -19.97 11.26 7.20
N HIS A 484 -20.83 10.24 7.27
CA HIS A 484 -20.45 8.83 7.34
C HIS A 484 -20.98 8.02 6.15
N GLN A 485 -21.93 8.56 5.41
CA GLN A 485 -22.56 7.90 4.25
C GLN A 485 -21.73 8.11 2.99
N SER A 486 -21.23 7.03 2.43
CA SER A 486 -20.45 7.06 1.18
C SER A 486 -21.39 7.25 -0.02
N ILE A 487 -21.08 8.21 -0.88
CA ILE A 487 -21.80 8.51 -2.12
C ILE A 487 -20.88 8.33 -3.32
N GLU A 488 -19.81 9.12 -3.43
CA GLU A 488 -18.85 9.13 -4.55
C GLU A 488 -17.70 8.12 -4.39
N HIS A 489 -17.49 7.59 -3.21
CA HIS A 489 -16.29 6.82 -2.84
C HIS A 489 -16.10 5.56 -3.71
N ALA A 490 -17.17 4.80 -3.96
CA ALA A 490 -17.09 3.61 -4.81
C ALA A 490 -16.63 3.96 -6.23
N ALA A 491 -17.22 5.00 -6.83
CA ALA A 491 -16.85 5.48 -8.16
C ALA A 491 -15.41 5.98 -8.18
N SER A 492 -15.02 6.79 -7.18
CA SER A 492 -13.69 7.37 -7.10
C SER A 492 -12.59 6.31 -6.90
N LEU A 493 -12.84 5.26 -6.12
CA LEU A 493 -11.90 4.13 -5.97
C LEU A 493 -11.76 3.34 -7.27
N ARG A 494 -12.85 3.14 -8.02
CA ARG A 494 -12.84 2.47 -9.33
C ARG A 494 -12.02 3.22 -10.39
N LEU A 495 -11.70 4.50 -10.17
CA LEU A 495 -10.84 5.30 -11.05
C LEU A 495 -9.34 5.08 -10.80
N ILE A 496 -8.92 4.45 -9.71
CA ILE A 496 -7.50 4.17 -9.43
C ILE A 496 -7.04 3.03 -10.34
N PRO A 497 -6.07 3.27 -11.27
CA PRO A 497 -5.53 2.21 -12.09
C PRO A 497 -4.89 1.11 -11.24
N GLY A 498 -5.20 -0.16 -11.54
CA GLY A 498 -4.61 -1.30 -10.83
C GLY A 498 -5.26 -1.66 -9.49
N LEU A 499 -6.25 -0.91 -9.01
CA LEU A 499 -7.04 -1.27 -7.83
C LEU A 499 -8.24 -2.12 -8.24
N ASP A 500 -8.42 -3.29 -7.62
CA ASP A 500 -9.64 -4.08 -7.75
C ASP A 500 -10.65 -3.67 -6.67
N VAL A 501 -11.87 -3.31 -7.10
CA VAL A 501 -12.95 -2.88 -6.20
C VAL A 501 -14.09 -3.88 -6.27
N TRP A 502 -14.46 -4.46 -5.12
CA TRP A 502 -15.53 -5.43 -4.98
C TRP A 502 -16.61 -4.91 -4.03
N ARG A 503 -17.86 -4.96 -4.45
CA ARG A 503 -19.05 -4.63 -3.67
C ARG A 503 -20.04 -5.80 -3.72
N PRO A 504 -19.81 -6.85 -2.89
CA PRO A 504 -20.55 -8.10 -2.94
C PRO A 504 -21.97 -7.97 -2.37
N ALA A 505 -22.90 -8.74 -2.94
CA ALA A 505 -24.32 -8.71 -2.63
C ALA A 505 -24.77 -9.69 -1.53
N ASP A 506 -23.95 -10.69 -1.19
CA ASP A 506 -24.27 -11.72 -0.19
C ASP A 506 -23.00 -12.47 0.28
N THR A 507 -23.21 -13.49 1.13
CA THR A 507 -22.11 -14.30 1.69
C THR A 507 -21.26 -15.00 0.63
N THR A 508 -21.88 -15.48 -0.45
CA THR A 508 -21.18 -16.21 -1.51
C THR A 508 -20.30 -15.28 -2.33
N GLU A 509 -20.83 -14.13 -2.80
CA GLU A 509 -20.03 -13.13 -3.51
C GLU A 509 -18.90 -12.58 -2.62
N THR A 510 -19.14 -12.42 -1.33
CA THR A 510 -18.11 -11.95 -0.38
C THR A 510 -16.99 -12.98 -0.23
N ALA A 511 -17.30 -14.27 -0.15
CA ALA A 511 -16.29 -15.32 -0.09
C ALA A 511 -15.45 -15.39 -1.39
N VAL A 512 -16.09 -15.22 -2.55
CA VAL A 512 -15.38 -15.14 -3.85
C VAL A 512 -14.49 -13.89 -3.90
N ALA A 513 -14.98 -12.73 -3.47
CA ALA A 513 -14.20 -11.49 -3.45
C ALA A 513 -12.92 -11.64 -2.60
N TRP A 514 -13.00 -12.25 -1.42
CA TRP A 514 -11.84 -12.59 -0.59
C TRP A 514 -10.89 -13.57 -1.29
N SER A 515 -11.43 -14.64 -1.90
CA SER A 515 -10.61 -15.62 -2.63
C SER A 515 -9.82 -14.98 -3.76
N VAL A 516 -10.45 -14.07 -4.52
CA VAL A 516 -9.80 -13.32 -5.59
C VAL A 516 -8.75 -12.35 -5.02
N ALA A 517 -9.09 -11.60 -3.96
CA ALA A 517 -8.17 -10.66 -3.32
C ALA A 517 -6.89 -11.35 -2.81
N LEU A 518 -7.02 -12.53 -2.19
CA LEU A 518 -5.90 -13.32 -1.70
C LEU A 518 -5.05 -13.92 -2.84
N SER A 519 -5.69 -14.27 -3.95
CA SER A 519 -5.01 -14.84 -5.13
C SER A 519 -4.23 -13.80 -5.94
N ASN A 520 -4.62 -12.53 -5.90
CA ASN A 520 -3.95 -11.45 -6.61
C ASN A 520 -2.61 -11.11 -5.95
N ARG A 521 -1.50 -11.35 -6.66
CA ARG A 521 -0.14 -11.06 -6.13
C ARG A 521 0.32 -9.62 -6.35
N ASP A 522 -0.19 -8.99 -7.38
CA ASP A 522 0.30 -7.74 -7.96
C ASP A 522 -0.73 -6.60 -7.95
N LYS A 523 -1.74 -6.69 -7.10
CA LYS A 523 -2.80 -5.70 -7.01
C LYS A 523 -3.39 -5.58 -5.61
N PRO A 524 -3.66 -4.37 -5.15
CA PRO A 524 -4.51 -4.16 -3.99
C PRO A 524 -5.99 -4.41 -4.34
N THR A 525 -6.75 -4.75 -3.32
CA THR A 525 -8.19 -4.96 -3.42
C THR A 525 -8.92 -4.15 -2.36
N ALA A 526 -9.99 -3.45 -2.75
CA ALA A 526 -10.92 -2.79 -1.85
C ALA A 526 -12.26 -3.56 -1.82
N LEU A 527 -12.67 -4.01 -0.64
CA LEU A 527 -13.95 -4.67 -0.39
C LEU A 527 -14.91 -3.64 0.22
N LEU A 528 -16.00 -3.32 -0.49
CA LEU A 528 -17.01 -2.37 -0.04
C LEU A 528 -18.20 -3.12 0.53
N LEU A 529 -18.44 -2.99 1.83
CA LEU A 529 -19.29 -3.89 2.61
C LEU A 529 -20.40 -3.13 3.34
N SER A 530 -21.61 -3.70 3.33
CA SER A 530 -22.79 -3.11 3.95
C SER A 530 -22.78 -3.22 5.48
N ARG A 531 -23.45 -2.26 6.13
CA ARG A 531 -23.87 -2.36 7.55
C ARG A 531 -25.14 -3.18 7.72
N GLN A 532 -26.10 -2.99 6.82
CA GLN A 532 -27.39 -3.67 6.83
C GLN A 532 -27.27 -5.11 6.34
N ASN A 533 -28.19 -5.97 6.83
CA ASN A 533 -28.27 -7.36 6.40
C ASN A 533 -28.75 -7.45 4.94
N LEU A 534 -28.14 -8.38 4.21
CA LEU A 534 -28.45 -8.69 2.82
C LEU A 534 -28.97 -10.13 2.74
N ALA A 535 -30.11 -10.32 2.08
CA ALA A 535 -30.64 -11.64 1.83
C ALA A 535 -29.79 -12.37 0.78
N TYR A 536 -29.69 -13.68 0.92
CA TYR A 536 -29.02 -14.50 -0.09
C TYR A 536 -29.73 -14.40 -1.46
N ALA A 537 -28.98 -14.22 -2.52
CA ALA A 537 -29.46 -14.23 -3.90
C ALA A 537 -29.19 -15.62 -4.53
N PRO A 538 -30.23 -16.42 -4.89
CA PRO A 538 -30.04 -17.76 -5.45
C PRO A 538 -29.20 -17.72 -6.75
N LYS A 539 -28.16 -18.55 -6.81
CA LYS A 539 -27.21 -18.64 -7.93
C LYS A 539 -27.22 -20.05 -8.53
N LYS A 540 -27.07 -20.15 -9.85
CA LYS A 540 -26.96 -21.43 -10.56
C LYS A 540 -25.51 -21.85 -10.76
N ASP A 541 -24.64 -20.90 -11.01
CA ASP A 541 -23.21 -21.09 -11.24
C ASP A 541 -22.43 -20.15 -10.33
N LEU A 542 -21.37 -20.65 -9.72
CA LEU A 542 -20.50 -19.89 -8.82
C LEU A 542 -19.21 -19.43 -9.53
N GLY A 543 -18.82 -20.11 -10.63
CA GLY A 543 -17.57 -19.86 -11.31
C GLY A 543 -17.48 -18.46 -11.93
N ASP A 544 -18.58 -17.97 -12.46
CA ASP A 544 -18.62 -16.67 -13.14
C ASP A 544 -18.56 -15.45 -12.19
N ILE A 545 -18.77 -15.63 -10.89
CA ILE A 545 -18.70 -14.53 -9.91
C ILE A 545 -17.31 -13.89 -9.91
N SER A 546 -16.27 -14.71 -9.99
CA SER A 546 -14.86 -14.25 -10.00
C SER A 546 -14.52 -13.36 -11.21
N ARG A 547 -15.35 -13.35 -12.24
CA ARG A 547 -15.23 -12.52 -13.45
C ARG A 547 -15.77 -11.09 -13.27
N GLY A 548 -16.28 -10.76 -12.08
CA GLY A 548 -16.71 -9.41 -11.70
C GLY A 548 -18.12 -9.01 -12.09
N ALA A 549 -18.75 -9.71 -13.04
CA ALA A 549 -20.19 -9.60 -13.34
C ALA A 549 -20.70 -10.90 -13.97
N TYR A 550 -21.92 -11.28 -13.66
CA TYR A 550 -22.53 -12.50 -14.17
C TYR A 550 -24.06 -12.38 -14.27
N ILE A 551 -24.66 -13.26 -15.04
CA ILE A 551 -26.12 -13.34 -15.16
C ILE A 551 -26.67 -14.04 -13.90
N LEU A 552 -27.22 -13.24 -12.99
CA LEU A 552 -27.81 -13.77 -11.76
C LEU A 552 -29.18 -14.38 -11.99
N SER A 553 -30.02 -13.72 -12.81
CA SER A 553 -31.37 -14.19 -13.09
C SER A 553 -31.79 -13.89 -14.54
N GLU A 554 -32.16 -14.94 -15.25
CA GLU A 554 -32.86 -14.80 -16.55
C GLU A 554 -34.38 -14.66 -16.31
N PRO A 555 -35.09 -14.02 -17.23
CA PRO A 555 -36.53 -13.96 -17.12
C PRO A 555 -37.12 -15.36 -17.16
N LYS A 556 -37.94 -15.71 -16.15
CA LYS A 556 -38.80 -16.90 -16.21
C LYS A 556 -39.88 -16.66 -17.26
N ASP A 557 -40.44 -17.74 -17.82
CA ASP A 557 -41.47 -17.67 -18.87
C ASP A 557 -42.55 -16.60 -18.56
N VAL A 558 -42.50 -15.49 -19.28
CA VAL A 558 -43.44 -14.38 -19.17
C VAL A 558 -44.32 -14.38 -20.41
N GLY A 559 -45.29 -15.28 -20.44
CA GLY A 559 -46.15 -15.48 -21.60
C GLY A 559 -45.39 -16.00 -22.82
N LEU A 560 -45.65 -15.43 -24.00
CA LEU A 560 -45.01 -15.85 -25.26
C LEU A 560 -43.56 -15.35 -25.44
N LYS A 561 -42.98 -14.55 -24.52
CA LYS A 561 -41.66 -13.95 -24.67
C LYS A 561 -40.63 -14.70 -23.82
N LYS A 562 -39.77 -15.48 -24.47
CA LYS A 562 -38.66 -16.20 -23.83
C LYS A 562 -37.36 -15.40 -23.74
N LYS A 563 -37.26 -14.20 -24.33
CA LYS A 563 -36.05 -13.36 -24.39
C LYS A 563 -36.19 -12.10 -23.55
N ALA A 564 -35.13 -11.70 -22.84
CA ALA A 564 -35.08 -10.44 -22.12
C ALA A 564 -35.36 -9.24 -23.06
N GLN A 565 -36.10 -8.28 -22.54
CA GLN A 565 -36.43 -7.02 -23.21
C GLN A 565 -35.55 -5.88 -22.67
N ALA A 566 -35.03 -6.03 -21.45
CA ALA A 566 -34.12 -5.10 -20.78
C ALA A 566 -33.15 -5.87 -19.86
N VAL A 567 -32.11 -5.20 -19.41
CA VAL A 567 -31.16 -5.68 -18.41
C VAL A 567 -31.13 -4.73 -17.22
N ILE A 568 -31.28 -5.24 -16.00
CA ILE A 568 -30.97 -4.51 -14.78
C ILE A 568 -29.57 -4.96 -14.33
N ILE A 569 -28.66 -3.98 -14.12
CA ILE A 569 -27.33 -4.20 -13.58
C ILE A 569 -27.36 -3.70 -12.14
N ALA A 570 -27.02 -4.53 -11.17
CA ALA A 570 -26.97 -4.12 -9.78
C ALA A 570 -25.69 -4.62 -9.09
N THR A 571 -25.30 -3.96 -8.03
CA THR A 571 -24.11 -4.31 -7.23
C THR A 571 -24.45 -4.21 -5.75
N GLY A 572 -23.76 -4.97 -4.90
CA GLY A 572 -23.93 -4.88 -3.45
C GLY A 572 -25.36 -5.06 -3.00
N SER A 573 -25.77 -4.23 -2.05
CA SER A 573 -27.12 -4.29 -1.44
C SER A 573 -28.28 -4.11 -2.43
N GLU A 574 -28.05 -3.49 -3.59
CA GLU A 574 -29.09 -3.20 -4.58
C GLU A 574 -29.46 -4.41 -5.46
N VAL A 575 -28.71 -5.50 -5.38
CA VAL A 575 -29.02 -6.74 -6.12
C VAL A 575 -30.38 -7.30 -5.71
N GLN A 576 -30.74 -7.26 -4.42
CA GLN A 576 -32.07 -7.71 -3.96
C GLN A 576 -33.18 -6.80 -4.49
N LEU A 577 -32.92 -5.52 -4.62
CA LEU A 577 -33.84 -4.55 -5.20
C LEU A 577 -34.10 -4.85 -6.68
N ALA A 578 -33.05 -5.16 -7.44
CA ALA A 578 -33.15 -5.59 -8.84
C ALA A 578 -33.96 -6.88 -9.01
N LEU A 579 -33.76 -7.87 -8.16
CA LEU A 579 -34.54 -9.12 -8.17
C LEU A 579 -36.02 -8.87 -7.85
N SER A 580 -36.32 -7.96 -6.92
CA SER A 580 -37.68 -7.59 -6.56
C SER A 580 -38.37 -6.84 -7.72
N ALA A 581 -37.65 -5.91 -8.37
CA ALA A 581 -38.15 -5.22 -9.56
C ALA A 581 -38.40 -6.19 -10.74
N GLN A 582 -37.54 -7.21 -10.92
CA GLN A 582 -37.74 -8.25 -11.92
C GLN A 582 -39.08 -8.98 -11.71
N LYS A 583 -39.44 -9.30 -10.45
CA LYS A 583 -40.74 -9.93 -10.10
C LYS A 583 -41.92 -9.03 -10.46
N LEU A 584 -41.88 -7.75 -10.08
CA LEU A 584 -42.92 -6.77 -10.40
C LEU A 584 -43.10 -6.59 -11.93
N LEU A 585 -42.00 -6.61 -12.67
CA LEU A 585 -42.04 -6.52 -14.13
C LEU A 585 -42.60 -7.80 -14.78
N ALA A 586 -42.31 -8.97 -14.23
CA ALA A 586 -42.86 -10.24 -14.71
C ALA A 586 -44.38 -10.30 -14.57
N GLU A 587 -44.97 -9.78 -13.49
CA GLU A 587 -46.44 -9.66 -13.33
C GLU A 587 -47.06 -8.80 -14.44
N LYS A 588 -46.29 -7.81 -14.95
CA LYS A 588 -46.70 -6.99 -16.11
C LYS A 588 -46.28 -7.55 -17.47
N LYS A 589 -45.86 -8.81 -17.52
CA LYS A 589 -45.39 -9.53 -18.73
C LYS A 589 -44.18 -8.86 -19.40
N ILE A 590 -43.33 -8.20 -18.63
CA ILE A 590 -42.07 -7.61 -19.10
C ILE A 590 -40.91 -8.52 -18.63
N ALA A 591 -40.23 -9.12 -19.61
CA ALA A 591 -39.13 -10.04 -19.39
C ALA A 591 -37.81 -9.25 -19.19
N VAL A 592 -37.14 -9.40 -18.04
CA VAL A 592 -35.92 -8.68 -17.72
C VAL A 592 -34.86 -9.61 -17.19
N ARG A 593 -33.61 -9.46 -17.66
CA ARG A 593 -32.43 -10.10 -17.10
C ARG A 593 -31.92 -9.28 -15.92
N VAL A 594 -31.49 -9.94 -14.84
CA VAL A 594 -30.74 -9.32 -13.75
C VAL A 594 -29.30 -9.79 -13.81
N VAL A 595 -28.38 -8.83 -13.81
CA VAL A 595 -26.93 -9.01 -13.74
C VAL A 595 -26.45 -8.53 -12.39
N SER A 596 -25.80 -9.39 -11.63
CA SER A 596 -24.98 -8.94 -10.48
C SER A 596 -23.59 -8.56 -10.98
N MET A 597 -23.13 -7.39 -10.60
CA MET A 597 -21.81 -6.85 -10.97
C MET A 597 -21.03 -6.48 -9.71
N PRO A 598 -20.55 -7.46 -8.93
CA PRO A 598 -19.82 -7.19 -7.70
C PRO A 598 -18.48 -6.46 -7.91
N SER A 599 -17.88 -6.54 -9.11
CA SER A 599 -16.64 -5.83 -9.44
C SER A 599 -16.62 -5.31 -10.86
N THR A 600 -16.83 -4.01 -11.02
CA THR A 600 -16.72 -3.35 -12.33
C THR A 600 -15.28 -3.40 -12.84
N THR A 601 -14.28 -3.21 -11.97
CA THR A 601 -12.85 -3.21 -12.33
C THR A 601 -12.37 -4.56 -12.85
N THR A 602 -12.89 -5.66 -12.31
CA THR A 602 -12.60 -7.01 -12.80
C THR A 602 -13.34 -7.28 -14.12
N PHE A 603 -14.63 -6.99 -14.19
CA PHE A 603 -15.43 -7.18 -15.40
C PHE A 603 -14.91 -6.38 -16.60
N ASP A 604 -14.38 -5.18 -16.37
CA ASP A 604 -13.81 -4.34 -17.43
C ASP A 604 -12.60 -4.98 -18.14
N ARG A 605 -11.91 -5.91 -17.49
CA ARG A 605 -10.79 -6.68 -18.06
C ARG A 605 -11.20 -7.95 -18.80
N GLU A 606 -12.48 -8.34 -18.70
CA GLU A 606 -13.00 -9.52 -19.38
C GLU A 606 -12.98 -9.38 -20.91
N ASP A 607 -12.97 -10.52 -21.60
CA ASP A 607 -13.02 -10.55 -23.04
C ASP A 607 -14.37 -10.03 -23.60
N VAL A 608 -14.34 -9.59 -24.85
CA VAL A 608 -15.51 -9.02 -25.53
C VAL A 608 -16.67 -10.00 -25.65
N LYS A 609 -16.39 -11.31 -25.80
CA LYS A 609 -17.41 -12.36 -25.94
C LYS A 609 -18.20 -12.52 -24.65
N TYR A 610 -17.49 -12.57 -23.50
CA TYR A 610 -18.13 -12.65 -22.19
C TYR A 610 -18.92 -11.38 -21.87
N LYS A 611 -18.34 -10.20 -22.11
CA LYS A 611 -19.05 -8.93 -21.94
C LYS A 611 -20.36 -8.87 -22.72
N LYS A 612 -20.36 -9.34 -23.97
CA LYS A 612 -21.58 -9.43 -24.80
C LYS A 612 -22.56 -10.49 -24.31
N LEU A 613 -22.09 -11.58 -23.71
CA LEU A 613 -22.95 -12.59 -23.11
C LEU A 613 -23.72 -12.00 -21.93
N VAL A 614 -23.02 -11.35 -21.01
CA VAL A 614 -23.59 -10.75 -19.78
C VAL A 614 -24.45 -9.54 -20.11
N LEU A 615 -23.94 -8.63 -20.94
CA LEU A 615 -24.57 -7.38 -21.35
C LEU A 615 -24.81 -7.36 -22.88
N PRO A 616 -25.84 -8.05 -23.37
CA PRO A 616 -26.12 -8.14 -24.81
C PRO A 616 -26.39 -6.77 -25.42
N ALA A 617 -25.93 -6.58 -26.65
CA ALA A 617 -26.22 -5.38 -27.42
C ALA A 617 -27.72 -5.28 -27.73
N GLY A 618 -28.21 -4.06 -27.90
CA GLY A 618 -29.56 -3.80 -28.34
C GLY A 618 -30.65 -3.89 -27.27
N LEU A 619 -30.34 -4.25 -26.02
CA LEU A 619 -31.26 -4.15 -24.89
C LEU A 619 -30.99 -2.87 -24.08
N PRO A 620 -32.03 -2.12 -23.66
CA PRO A 620 -31.83 -1.05 -22.68
C PRO A 620 -31.30 -1.63 -21.37
N ARG A 621 -30.30 -0.97 -20.78
CA ARG A 621 -29.67 -1.33 -19.52
C ARG A 621 -30.01 -0.30 -18.48
N ILE A 622 -30.36 -0.73 -17.30
CA ILE A 622 -30.64 0.12 -16.15
C ILE A 622 -29.68 -0.30 -15.03
N ALA A 623 -28.84 0.62 -14.60
CA ALA A 623 -27.98 0.38 -13.44
C ALA A 623 -28.65 0.81 -12.14
N VAL A 624 -28.33 0.11 -11.03
CA VAL A 624 -28.85 0.40 -9.70
C VAL A 624 -27.71 0.31 -8.70
N GLU A 625 -27.31 1.45 -8.12
CA GLU A 625 -26.30 1.53 -7.07
C GLU A 625 -26.57 2.74 -6.17
N MET A 626 -26.49 2.56 -4.85
CA MET A 626 -26.52 3.65 -3.85
C MET A 626 -25.19 4.40 -3.85
N GLY A 627 -24.95 5.16 -4.90
CA GLY A 627 -23.78 5.97 -5.18
C GLY A 627 -24.01 6.83 -6.42
N VAL A 628 -23.02 7.64 -6.78
CA VAL A 628 -23.09 8.53 -7.94
C VAL A 628 -23.33 7.76 -9.24
N THR A 629 -24.09 8.39 -10.14
CA THR A 629 -24.53 7.76 -11.41
C THR A 629 -23.43 7.66 -12.45
N ASP A 630 -22.39 8.49 -12.37
CA ASP A 630 -21.43 8.78 -13.44
C ASP A 630 -20.76 7.51 -14.02
N GLY A 631 -20.24 6.63 -13.17
CA GLY A 631 -19.50 5.43 -13.58
C GLY A 631 -20.31 4.40 -14.37
N TRP A 632 -21.65 4.48 -14.37
CA TRP A 632 -22.53 3.49 -15.00
C TRP A 632 -22.81 3.79 -16.47
N TRP A 633 -22.67 5.03 -16.90
CA TRP A 633 -22.92 5.43 -18.29
C TRP A 633 -21.99 4.74 -19.29
N LYS A 634 -20.77 4.36 -18.87
CA LYS A 634 -19.82 3.61 -19.71
C LYS A 634 -20.34 2.24 -20.17
N TYR A 635 -21.30 1.68 -19.45
CA TYR A 635 -21.93 0.40 -19.83
C TYR A 635 -23.11 0.59 -20.79
N GLY A 636 -23.34 1.79 -21.32
CA GLY A 636 -24.43 2.10 -22.23
C GLY A 636 -25.80 2.01 -21.56
N CYS A 637 -25.90 2.43 -20.31
CA CYS A 637 -27.16 2.46 -19.57
C CYS A 637 -28.12 3.49 -20.18
N ALA A 638 -29.39 3.11 -20.31
CA ALA A 638 -30.47 4.03 -20.71
C ALA A 638 -30.98 4.86 -19.54
N ALA A 639 -30.76 4.38 -18.31
CA ALA A 639 -31.05 5.08 -17.07
C ALA A 639 -30.21 4.47 -15.92
N VAL A 640 -30.03 5.27 -14.87
CA VAL A 640 -29.35 4.85 -13.63
C VAL A 640 -30.24 5.24 -12.45
N VAL A 641 -30.53 4.31 -11.56
CA VAL A 641 -31.09 4.59 -10.23
C VAL A 641 -29.91 4.71 -9.28
N GLY A 642 -29.50 5.93 -9.03
CA GLY A 642 -28.34 6.30 -8.20
C GLY A 642 -28.65 7.55 -7.37
N ILE A 643 -27.63 8.10 -6.74
CA ILE A 643 -27.73 9.26 -5.86
C ILE A 643 -26.56 10.21 -6.15
N ASP A 644 -26.86 11.41 -6.64
CA ASP A 644 -25.88 12.44 -7.01
C ASP A 644 -25.92 13.64 -6.05
N CYS A 645 -26.34 13.41 -4.81
CA CYS A 645 -26.33 14.38 -3.71
C CYS A 645 -25.93 13.66 -2.41
N TYR A 646 -25.61 14.43 -1.38
CA TYR A 646 -25.32 13.83 -0.07
C TYR A 646 -26.57 13.16 0.52
N GLY A 647 -26.32 12.19 1.42
CA GLY A 647 -27.37 11.51 2.16
C GLY A 647 -27.99 12.39 3.25
N GLU A 648 -28.79 11.75 4.12
CA GLU A 648 -29.51 12.40 5.21
C GLU A 648 -29.48 11.54 6.48
N SER A 649 -29.67 12.13 7.66
CA SER A 649 -29.77 11.41 8.93
C SER A 649 -31.18 10.88 9.14
N ALA A 650 -31.38 9.59 8.88
CA ALA A 650 -32.63 8.88 9.15
C ALA A 650 -32.40 7.36 9.15
N PRO A 651 -33.35 6.54 9.65
CA PRO A 651 -33.28 5.09 9.50
C PRO A 651 -33.14 4.68 8.02
N ALA A 652 -32.30 3.68 7.75
CA ALA A 652 -31.97 3.26 6.39
C ALA A 652 -33.17 3.03 5.48
N GLY A 653 -34.24 2.37 5.98
CA GLY A 653 -35.46 2.13 5.22
C GLY A 653 -36.24 3.41 4.82
N VAL A 654 -36.10 4.48 5.60
CA VAL A 654 -36.66 5.81 5.27
C VAL A 654 -35.83 6.43 4.16
N LEU A 655 -34.51 6.37 4.27
CA LEU A 655 -33.58 6.89 3.26
C LEU A 655 -33.76 6.19 1.90
N PHE A 656 -33.92 4.87 1.90
CA PHE A 656 -34.14 4.14 0.65
C PHE A 656 -35.39 4.63 -0.08
N LYS A 657 -36.48 4.85 0.63
CA LYS A 657 -37.72 5.41 0.05
C LYS A 657 -37.53 6.84 -0.41
N HIS A 658 -36.88 7.67 0.40
CA HIS A 658 -36.65 9.08 0.10
C HIS A 658 -35.84 9.28 -1.18
N PHE A 659 -34.74 8.51 -1.34
CA PHE A 659 -33.86 8.56 -2.51
C PHE A 659 -34.32 7.66 -3.67
N GLY A 660 -35.47 7.02 -3.56
CA GLY A 660 -36.07 6.25 -4.65
C GLY A 660 -35.48 4.84 -4.84
N PHE A 661 -34.77 4.30 -3.87
CA PHE A 661 -34.29 2.91 -3.92
C PHE A 661 -35.40 1.94 -3.50
N THR A 662 -36.41 1.85 -4.36
CA THR A 662 -37.55 0.93 -4.22
C THR A 662 -37.70 0.04 -5.45
N ALA A 663 -38.26 -1.17 -5.28
CA ALA A 663 -38.48 -2.08 -6.39
C ALA A 663 -39.41 -1.48 -7.46
N GLU A 664 -40.38 -0.69 -7.01
CA GLU A 664 -41.36 -0.01 -7.86
C GLU A 664 -40.65 1.04 -8.75
N ASN A 665 -39.80 1.89 -8.16
CA ASN A 665 -39.07 2.91 -8.93
C ASN A 665 -38.11 2.27 -9.94
N VAL A 666 -37.41 1.21 -9.58
CA VAL A 666 -36.55 0.46 -10.53
C VAL A 666 -37.40 -0.13 -11.66
N ALA A 667 -38.56 -0.74 -11.35
CA ALA A 667 -39.46 -1.28 -12.36
C ALA A 667 -40.03 -0.20 -13.28
N ASP A 668 -40.41 0.96 -12.74
CA ASP A 668 -40.92 2.10 -13.51
C ASP A 668 -39.83 2.70 -14.41
N THR A 669 -38.59 2.78 -13.94
CA THR A 669 -37.44 3.21 -14.73
C THR A 669 -37.20 2.27 -15.93
N VAL A 670 -37.30 0.95 -15.72
CA VAL A 670 -37.23 -0.04 -16.82
C VAL A 670 -38.35 0.19 -17.82
N ARG A 671 -39.57 0.40 -17.37
CA ARG A 671 -40.74 0.66 -18.25
C ARG A 671 -40.55 1.93 -19.09
N ALA A 672 -40.09 3.00 -18.46
CA ALA A 672 -39.80 4.26 -19.15
C ALA A 672 -38.70 4.10 -20.23
N ALA A 673 -37.64 3.35 -19.92
CA ALA A 673 -36.57 3.05 -20.89
C ALA A 673 -37.05 2.23 -22.09
N LEU A 674 -37.97 1.30 -21.87
CA LEU A 674 -38.58 0.51 -22.94
C LEU A 674 -39.52 1.34 -23.85
N GLN A 675 -40.18 2.37 -23.30
CA GLN A 675 -41.04 3.28 -24.08
C GLN A 675 -40.24 4.22 -24.96
N ARG A 676 -39.11 4.76 -24.47
CA ARG A 676 -38.20 5.64 -25.24
C ARG A 676 -37.57 4.96 -26.46
N LYS A 677 -37.54 3.63 -26.49
CA LYS A 677 -36.97 2.84 -27.59
C LYS A 677 -38.00 2.56 -28.74
N ARG A 678 -39.24 2.87 -28.50
CA ARG A 678 -40.29 2.80 -29.52
C ARG A 678 -40.43 4.13 -30.24
#